data_9166a31df8c417a768f9d572fd7b6754
#
_entry.id   9166a31df8c417a768f9d572fd7b6754
#
_cell.length_a   1.000
_cell.length_b   1.000
_cell.length_c   1.000
_cell.angle_alpha   90.00
_cell.angle_beta   90.00
_cell.angle_gamma   90.00
#
_symmetry.space_group_name_H-M   'P 1'
#
loop_
_entity.id
_entity.type
_entity.pdbx_description
1 polymer ?
#
loop_
_entity_poly.entity_id
_entity_poly.type
_entity_poly.pdbx_seq_one_letter_code
_entity_poly.pdbx_strand_id
1 'polypeptide(L)'
;MYRRKFRTVVIMVLVISLSGNVLAQSGRGRQPVPPPQPRPGPATNLPKTTVLGIPEGGKLVKQDLDGFTSRYILRNGLTVIIRERHSNPLFSINVSVKAGTVNEPDEMTGMAQLVRRSILQGSMTRSGYEFMREVARLGGLFQSESGYDRTTYQITAAAESYQAAIELLSDLVIKPALKPDQIKNAAQKVMLEARADNDKPSDAAIEGLMSTAFTTGRLKRGKIPAETLPASFTAEQVQAFYNRFYNPANTVITIVGDVFSLQALGQIQLQFGGFAKVGAAVSQVQASKPAAPAKQPAADQFSPDPEEPAQTGLRYSNTRKDISQSYVTIGYRLPDFGSDKDRLKDLATLEVLASVLGDGKGSRLWQGLREGQASRDKLSVAFETSADLMILPGSNQRASGLLAISMIVDKDRIDRAEAEYFREMERFRRELLSEGELQRARVMLEKSQIDRISVFESEADEISRYQIQLGDYRVLDYLPARIRAVTPQDIQQAAAKYMTLANTTVHELEPANAQARTFSPEKFAELVVTFAPAAAQPIKPEEVKPAVVLKTFPQGAERSGYVEAQNVIVASVPVPLKDFSVLRGPRAFVREDKSQPRLAVSVLFQGGRLLEDQTSSGMTELMLRNMLKSTTSRKSDLIALELENYGGRIDIVNEPDFYGFTLDVLSRNAEPAIKLLLDIIENPFFDKNELTTERDALLAEAGRRMDADQTRAEDLMWESLYPGHPYGIPRFGIPGVIKSATDATLEEWHAKTIRKQFPVVMLVGDTDGSALVSKIFSDGLRREEVDKTLKVNIPTTLPTAADKIEQRSRSMTSQSIGIRVMGQSITSFNDLYALEMLGNIASCGKPGEELEWKDNPASGVTIRLAQRLASGAFVAQLSTLPENEQKAKEILIAELQKLAGSIPDDNDFETGRNASIGRYAISLQSHPLRALEYARAIIFGRKPSEVEAQPDAIRSIRKTDIKRMAESILKSAQPGRGVVRPQK
;
A
#
# COMPACT_ATOMS: atom_id res chain seq x y z
N MET A 1 -20.86 -41.13 6.48
CA MET A 1 -22.33 -41.26 6.54
C MET A 1 -23.04 -39.89 6.78
N TYR A 2 -22.32 -38.81 6.86
CA TYR A 2 -22.87 -37.46 7.14
C TYR A 2 -23.03 -36.57 5.88
N ARG A 3 -22.52 -36.96 4.72
CA ARG A 3 -22.60 -36.20 3.44
C ARG A 3 -23.85 -36.39 2.60
N ARG A 4 -24.75 -37.30 2.97
CA ARG A 4 -25.97 -37.60 2.18
C ARG A 4 -27.26 -36.93 2.67
N LYS A 5 -27.26 -36.33 3.87
CA LYS A 5 -28.48 -35.68 4.41
C LYS A 5 -28.61 -34.19 4.11
N PHE A 6 -27.53 -33.55 3.55
CA PHE A 6 -27.56 -32.11 3.26
C PHE A 6 -28.11 -31.75 1.86
N ARG A 7 -28.19 -32.76 0.95
CA ARG A 7 -28.75 -32.51 -0.39
C ARG A 7 -30.29 -32.59 -0.47
N THR A 8 -30.94 -33.14 0.51
CA THR A 8 -32.41 -33.36 0.51
C THR A 8 -33.16 -32.20 1.16
N VAL A 9 -32.50 -31.36 1.98
CA VAL A 9 -33.13 -30.20 2.65
C VAL A 9 -33.13 -28.95 1.76
N VAL A 10 -32.20 -28.84 0.82
CA VAL A 10 -32.13 -27.67 -0.09
C VAL A 10 -33.17 -27.75 -1.22
N ILE A 11 -33.63 -28.94 -1.57
CA ILE A 11 -34.66 -29.14 -2.61
C ILE A 11 -36.08 -28.94 -2.04
N MET A 12 -36.29 -29.10 -0.72
CA MET A 12 -37.62 -28.97 -0.11
C MET A 12 -38.00 -27.54 0.28
N VAL A 13 -37.03 -26.55 0.30
CA VAL A 13 -37.30 -25.13 0.54
C VAL A 13 -37.65 -24.38 -0.74
N LEU A 14 -37.37 -24.93 -1.92
CA LEU A 14 -37.68 -24.32 -3.22
C LEU A 14 -39.08 -24.70 -3.79
N VAL A 15 -39.83 -25.54 -3.12
CA VAL A 15 -41.16 -26.01 -3.61
C VAL A 15 -42.35 -25.42 -2.80
N ILE A 16 -42.08 -24.68 -1.69
CA ILE A 16 -43.17 -24.12 -0.83
C ILE A 16 -43.45 -22.62 -1.09
N SER A 17 -42.78 -21.97 -2.05
CA SER A 17 -43.06 -20.56 -2.38
C SER A 17 -43.90 -20.32 -3.65
N LEU A 18 -44.64 -21.33 -4.14
CA LEU A 18 -45.46 -21.22 -5.33
C LEU A 18 -46.93 -21.68 -5.12
N SER A 19 -47.58 -21.30 -4.01
CA SER A 19 -49.05 -21.42 -3.94
C SER A 19 -49.60 -20.45 -2.86
N GLY A 20 -50.09 -19.34 -3.31
CA GLY A 20 -50.82 -18.41 -2.43
C GLY A 20 -51.27 -17.13 -3.15
N ASN A 21 -52.02 -17.29 -4.23
CA ASN A 21 -52.91 -16.25 -4.72
C ASN A 21 -54.32 -16.61 -4.30
N VAL A 22 -55.09 -15.70 -3.66
CA VAL A 22 -56.44 -15.28 -4.10
C VAL A 22 -57.09 -14.40 -3.02
N LEU A 23 -57.57 -13.23 -3.40
CA LEU A 23 -58.63 -12.37 -2.92
C LEU A 23 -58.29 -11.29 -1.87
N ALA A 24 -58.26 -10.03 -2.31
CA ALA A 24 -59.31 -9.03 -1.92
C ALA A 24 -59.26 -7.78 -2.80
N GLN A 25 -60.42 -7.35 -3.26
CA GLN A 25 -60.66 -6.20 -4.13
C GLN A 25 -60.69 -4.85 -3.36
N SER A 26 -60.46 -3.81 -4.14
CA SER A 26 -60.96 -2.46 -4.06
C SER A 26 -60.07 -1.38 -3.41
N GLY A 27 -59.67 -0.41 -4.25
CA GLY A 27 -59.01 0.82 -3.85
C GLY A 27 -58.28 1.47 -5.04
N ARG A 28 -58.93 2.39 -5.78
CA ARG A 28 -58.31 3.17 -6.87
C ARG A 28 -57.14 4.00 -6.34
N GLY A 29 -55.93 3.58 -6.65
CA GLY A 29 -54.69 4.34 -6.45
C GLY A 29 -53.76 4.14 -7.63
N ARG A 30 -53.19 5.20 -8.15
CA ARG A 30 -52.29 5.25 -9.30
C ARG A 30 -51.27 4.11 -9.27
N GLN A 31 -51.19 3.33 -10.35
CA GLN A 31 -50.14 2.29 -10.51
C GLN A 31 -48.75 2.94 -10.49
N PRO A 32 -47.76 2.38 -9.75
CA PRO A 32 -46.37 2.75 -9.93
C PRO A 32 -45.91 2.27 -11.30
N VAL A 33 -45.23 3.12 -12.02
CA VAL A 33 -44.55 2.80 -13.28
C VAL A 33 -43.49 1.72 -12.96
N PRO A 34 -43.46 0.57 -13.68
CA PRO A 34 -42.42 -0.40 -13.47
C PRO A 34 -41.04 0.20 -13.77
N PRO A 35 -40.00 -0.16 -13.04
CA PRO A 35 -38.64 0.31 -13.32
C PRO A 35 -38.29 -0.05 -14.78
N PRO A 36 -37.59 0.85 -15.49
CA PRO A 36 -37.19 0.56 -16.87
C PRO A 36 -36.33 -0.69 -16.89
N GLN A 37 -36.70 -1.66 -17.69
CA GLN A 37 -35.83 -2.80 -17.97
C GLN A 37 -34.49 -2.27 -18.52
N PRO A 38 -33.35 -2.82 -18.13
CA PRO A 38 -32.07 -2.43 -18.69
C PRO A 38 -32.15 -2.67 -20.21
N ARG A 39 -32.00 -1.62 -21.00
CA ARG A 39 -31.82 -1.74 -22.44
C ARG A 39 -30.55 -2.56 -22.65
N PRO A 40 -30.56 -3.58 -23.52
CA PRO A 40 -29.33 -4.23 -23.92
C PRO A 40 -28.43 -3.15 -24.48
N GLY A 41 -27.21 -3.03 -23.92
CA GLY A 41 -26.16 -2.17 -24.44
C GLY A 41 -25.93 -2.48 -25.93
N PRO A 42 -25.39 -1.54 -26.72
CA PRO A 42 -25.12 -1.79 -28.11
C PRO A 42 -24.28 -3.07 -28.21
N ALA A 43 -24.81 -4.05 -28.90
CA ALA A 43 -24.10 -5.28 -29.20
C ALA A 43 -22.76 -4.89 -29.85
N THR A 44 -21.69 -4.95 -29.07
CA THR A 44 -20.36 -4.95 -29.69
C THR A 44 -20.35 -6.15 -30.59
N ASN A 45 -20.22 -5.91 -31.89
CA ASN A 45 -19.93 -6.95 -32.87
C ASN A 45 -18.52 -7.49 -32.57
N LEU A 46 -18.47 -8.33 -31.53
CA LEU A 46 -17.31 -9.20 -31.35
C LEU A 46 -17.28 -10.10 -32.59
N PRO A 47 -16.15 -10.23 -33.26
CA PRO A 47 -16.02 -11.16 -34.36
C PRO A 47 -16.51 -12.51 -33.85
N LYS A 48 -17.36 -13.20 -34.64
CA LYS A 48 -17.83 -14.56 -34.36
C LYS A 48 -16.63 -15.41 -34.02
N THR A 49 -16.43 -15.66 -32.73
CA THR A 49 -15.34 -16.49 -32.22
C THR A 49 -15.65 -17.91 -32.75
N THR A 50 -14.88 -18.35 -33.73
CA THR A 50 -14.75 -19.77 -34.01
C THR A 50 -14.43 -20.40 -32.67
N VAL A 51 -15.17 -21.38 -32.22
CA VAL A 51 -14.89 -22.11 -30.97
C VAL A 51 -13.55 -22.81 -31.17
N LEU A 52 -12.48 -22.09 -30.91
CA LEU A 52 -11.11 -22.62 -30.84
C LEU A 52 -11.10 -23.55 -29.63
N GLY A 53 -10.93 -24.85 -29.87
CA GLY A 53 -10.78 -25.82 -28.81
C GLY A 53 -9.61 -25.42 -27.89
N ILE A 54 -9.68 -25.79 -26.61
CA ILE A 54 -8.58 -25.55 -25.64
C ILE A 54 -7.28 -26.12 -26.23
N PRO A 55 -6.21 -25.33 -26.36
CA PRO A 55 -4.92 -25.82 -26.84
C PRO A 55 -4.43 -27.00 -26.01
N GLU A 56 -3.67 -27.92 -26.61
CA GLU A 56 -3.20 -29.16 -25.95
C GLU A 56 -2.48 -28.86 -24.61
N GLY A 57 -1.62 -27.83 -24.58
CA GLY A 57 -0.93 -27.39 -23.36
C GLY A 57 -1.85 -26.82 -22.28
N GLY A 58 -3.06 -26.39 -22.65
CA GLY A 58 -4.07 -25.89 -21.70
C GLY A 58 -4.89 -26.98 -21.03
N LYS A 59 -4.75 -28.27 -21.43
CA LYS A 59 -5.46 -29.36 -20.78
C LYS A 59 -5.03 -29.53 -19.33
N LEU A 60 -6.02 -29.82 -18.45
CA LEU A 60 -5.81 -30.03 -17.03
C LEU A 60 -5.06 -31.36 -16.78
N VAL A 61 -4.01 -31.30 -15.93
CA VAL A 61 -3.26 -32.47 -15.47
C VAL A 61 -3.53 -32.78 -14.02
N LYS A 62 -3.58 -31.75 -13.16
CA LYS A 62 -3.79 -31.90 -11.71
C LYS A 62 -4.72 -30.83 -11.19
N GLN A 63 -5.54 -31.20 -10.22
CA GLN A 63 -6.43 -30.28 -9.49
C GLN A 63 -6.37 -30.61 -8.01
N ASP A 64 -6.15 -29.58 -7.21
CA ASP A 64 -6.27 -29.62 -5.75
C ASP A 64 -7.35 -28.60 -5.35
N LEU A 65 -8.36 -29.03 -4.61
CA LEU A 65 -9.44 -28.20 -4.11
C LEU A 65 -9.32 -28.08 -2.59
N ASP A 66 -9.24 -26.85 -2.09
CA ASP A 66 -9.12 -26.55 -0.67
C ASP A 66 -10.08 -25.41 -0.31
N GLY A 67 -11.30 -25.79 0.10
CA GLY A 67 -12.36 -24.82 0.38
C GLY A 67 -12.70 -23.97 -0.83
N PHE A 68 -12.43 -22.65 -0.75
CA PHE A 68 -12.68 -21.69 -1.82
C PHE A 68 -11.46 -21.43 -2.71
N THR A 69 -10.34 -22.10 -2.43
CA THR A 69 -9.13 -22.00 -3.24
C THR A 69 -8.98 -23.26 -4.06
N SER A 70 -8.82 -23.08 -5.35
CA SER A 70 -8.59 -24.15 -6.32
C SER A 70 -7.22 -23.97 -6.95
N ARG A 71 -6.39 -25.01 -6.91
CA ARG A 71 -5.12 -25.03 -7.62
C ARG A 71 -5.18 -26.02 -8.77
N TYR A 72 -4.72 -25.57 -9.93
CA TYR A 72 -4.70 -26.35 -11.15
C TYR A 72 -3.29 -26.36 -11.74
N ILE A 73 -2.88 -27.49 -12.33
CA ILE A 73 -1.65 -27.61 -13.13
C ILE A 73 -2.07 -28.01 -14.53
N LEU A 74 -1.69 -27.18 -15.51
CA LEU A 74 -1.95 -27.44 -16.92
C LEU A 74 -0.87 -28.33 -17.53
N ARG A 75 -1.14 -28.93 -18.69
CA ARG A 75 -0.21 -29.85 -19.38
C ARG A 75 1.10 -29.17 -19.77
N ASN A 76 1.09 -27.89 -20.08
CA ASN A 76 2.30 -27.10 -20.36
C ASN A 76 3.14 -26.79 -19.11
N GLY A 77 2.66 -27.15 -17.90
CA GLY A 77 3.34 -26.93 -16.63
C GLY A 77 2.89 -25.66 -15.90
N LEU A 78 2.00 -24.85 -16.47
CA LEU A 78 1.49 -23.64 -15.83
C LEU A 78 0.71 -23.99 -14.55
N THR A 79 1.03 -23.31 -13.46
CA THR A 79 0.28 -23.37 -12.20
C THR A 79 -0.75 -22.24 -12.17
N VAL A 80 -2.01 -22.59 -11.90
CA VAL A 80 -3.12 -21.63 -11.77
C VAL A 80 -3.76 -21.81 -10.39
N ILE A 81 -3.92 -20.72 -9.64
CA ILE A 81 -4.56 -20.70 -8.33
C ILE A 81 -5.72 -19.70 -8.40
N ILE A 82 -6.90 -20.13 -8.02
CA ILE A 82 -8.10 -19.29 -8.04
C ILE A 82 -8.74 -19.33 -6.66
N ARG A 83 -8.94 -18.17 -6.05
CA ARG A 83 -9.64 -17.99 -4.77
C ARG A 83 -10.90 -17.15 -5.00
N GLU A 84 -12.05 -17.76 -4.88
CA GLU A 84 -13.35 -17.09 -5.02
C GLU A 84 -13.65 -16.24 -3.81
N ARG A 85 -13.94 -14.96 -4.02
CA ARG A 85 -14.29 -13.97 -3.00
C ARG A 85 -15.37 -13.03 -3.52
N HIS A 86 -16.63 -13.25 -3.09
CA HIS A 86 -17.80 -12.50 -3.58
C HIS A 86 -18.18 -11.30 -2.69
N SER A 87 -17.26 -10.81 -1.84
CA SER A 87 -17.53 -9.71 -0.91
C SER A 87 -17.53 -8.33 -1.58
N ASN A 88 -16.82 -8.18 -2.69
CA ASN A 88 -16.78 -6.96 -3.51
C ASN A 88 -16.88 -7.36 -4.99
N PRO A 89 -17.53 -6.59 -5.85
CA PRO A 89 -17.67 -6.89 -7.28
C PRO A 89 -16.38 -6.54 -8.06
N LEU A 90 -15.24 -7.01 -7.56
CA LEU A 90 -13.91 -6.81 -8.11
C LEU A 90 -13.18 -8.15 -8.22
N PHE A 91 -12.12 -8.16 -9.01
CA PHE A 91 -11.15 -9.23 -9.02
C PHE A 91 -9.74 -8.67 -9.18
N SER A 92 -8.75 -9.47 -8.78
CA SER A 92 -7.35 -9.22 -9.10
C SER A 92 -6.74 -10.47 -9.73
N ILE A 93 -6.04 -10.30 -10.83
CA ILE A 93 -5.24 -11.34 -11.49
C ILE A 93 -3.76 -10.97 -11.43
N ASN A 94 -2.94 -11.87 -10.92
CA ASN A 94 -1.49 -11.74 -10.81
C ASN A 94 -0.83 -12.85 -11.65
N VAL A 95 0.00 -12.45 -12.62
CA VAL A 95 0.88 -13.34 -13.38
C VAL A 95 2.29 -13.16 -12.83
N SER A 96 2.77 -14.12 -12.08
CA SER A 96 4.08 -14.14 -11.45
C SER A 96 5.02 -15.09 -12.19
N VAL A 97 6.13 -14.56 -12.70
CA VAL A 97 7.20 -15.34 -13.35
C VAL A 97 8.37 -15.46 -12.37
N LYS A 98 8.91 -16.66 -12.14
CA LYS A 98 10.08 -16.91 -11.29
C LYS A 98 11.35 -16.40 -12.01
N ALA A 99 11.45 -15.10 -12.13
CA ALA A 99 12.56 -14.39 -12.77
C ALA A 99 12.75 -13.04 -12.08
N GLY A 100 13.85 -12.87 -11.41
CA GLY A 100 14.20 -11.66 -10.67
C GLY A 100 15.70 -11.42 -10.72
N THR A 101 16.21 -10.53 -9.87
CA THR A 101 17.63 -10.13 -9.89
C THR A 101 18.58 -11.29 -9.56
N VAL A 102 18.14 -12.30 -8.80
CA VAL A 102 18.95 -13.50 -8.52
C VAL A 102 19.15 -14.42 -9.74
N ASN A 103 18.43 -14.18 -10.82
CA ASN A 103 18.55 -14.92 -12.07
C ASN A 103 19.49 -14.24 -13.08
N GLU A 104 20.00 -13.05 -12.74
CA GLU A 104 20.86 -12.26 -13.61
C GLU A 104 22.33 -12.70 -13.49
N PRO A 105 23.06 -12.92 -14.58
CA PRO A 105 24.51 -13.00 -14.56
C PRO A 105 25.13 -11.70 -14.02
N ASP A 106 26.35 -11.75 -13.48
CA ASP A 106 27.03 -10.59 -12.92
C ASP A 106 27.20 -9.44 -13.93
N GLU A 107 27.45 -9.79 -15.19
CA GLU A 107 27.59 -8.84 -16.29
C GLU A 107 26.24 -8.31 -16.82
N MET A 108 25.11 -8.85 -16.32
CA MET A 108 23.77 -8.51 -16.77
C MET A 108 22.88 -7.96 -15.64
N THR A 109 23.49 -7.28 -14.68
CA THR A 109 22.74 -6.67 -13.58
C THR A 109 21.69 -5.67 -14.11
N GLY A 110 20.42 -5.82 -13.67
CA GLY A 110 19.28 -5.03 -14.14
C GLY A 110 18.52 -5.63 -15.33
N MET A 111 18.93 -6.83 -15.79
CA MET A 111 18.29 -7.50 -16.93
C MET A 111 16.83 -7.87 -16.65
N ALA A 112 16.48 -8.32 -15.44
CA ALA A 112 15.11 -8.66 -15.10
C ALA A 112 14.17 -7.42 -15.18
N GLN A 113 14.66 -6.28 -14.70
CA GLN A 113 13.94 -5.00 -14.81
C GLN A 113 13.84 -4.55 -16.27
N LEU A 114 14.91 -4.71 -17.05
CA LEU A 114 14.91 -4.35 -18.46
C LEU A 114 13.92 -5.21 -19.25
N VAL A 115 13.89 -6.53 -19.02
CA VAL A 115 12.92 -7.43 -19.65
C VAL A 115 11.49 -7.05 -19.27
N ARG A 116 11.23 -6.80 -17.99
CA ARG A 116 9.90 -6.31 -17.52
C ARG A 116 9.49 -5.03 -18.26
N ARG A 117 10.37 -4.04 -18.30
CA ARG A 117 10.07 -2.76 -18.97
C ARG A 117 9.98 -2.90 -20.49
N SER A 118 10.73 -3.81 -21.08
CA SER A 118 10.63 -4.10 -22.53
C SER A 118 9.29 -4.77 -22.88
N ILE A 119 8.81 -5.69 -22.06
CA ILE A 119 7.47 -6.29 -22.19
C ILE A 119 6.40 -5.20 -22.14
N LEU A 120 6.52 -4.22 -21.23
CA LEU A 120 5.58 -3.11 -21.11
C LEU A 120 5.61 -2.13 -22.28
N GLN A 121 6.62 -2.18 -23.17
CA GLN A 121 6.59 -1.38 -24.41
C GLN A 121 5.56 -1.89 -25.43
N GLY A 122 5.03 -3.10 -25.24
CA GLY A 122 3.91 -3.67 -25.99
C GLY A 122 4.14 -5.09 -26.47
N SER A 123 3.07 -5.65 -26.95
CA SER A 123 3.01 -6.99 -27.57
C SER A 123 3.15 -6.91 -29.09
N MET A 124 3.03 -8.07 -29.74
CA MET A 124 2.95 -8.14 -31.20
C MET A 124 1.69 -7.51 -31.78
N THR A 125 0.66 -7.30 -30.96
CA THR A 125 -0.68 -6.81 -31.37
C THR A 125 -1.02 -5.44 -30.83
N ARG A 126 -0.39 -4.99 -29.74
CA ARG A 126 -0.70 -3.73 -29.03
C ARG A 126 0.58 -3.02 -28.59
N SER A 127 0.62 -1.71 -28.74
CA SER A 127 1.66 -0.89 -28.08
C SER A 127 1.45 -0.87 -26.57
N GLY A 128 2.48 -0.47 -25.81
CA GLY A 128 2.37 -0.33 -24.36
C GLY A 128 1.33 0.71 -23.94
N TYR A 129 1.22 1.80 -24.70
CA TYR A 129 0.18 2.80 -24.46
C TYR A 129 -1.23 2.23 -24.69
N GLU A 130 -1.46 1.50 -25.77
CA GLU A 130 -2.76 0.86 -26.05
C GLU A 130 -3.12 -0.15 -24.95
N PHE A 131 -2.15 -0.95 -24.47
CA PHE A 131 -2.36 -1.85 -23.34
C PHE A 131 -2.83 -1.10 -22.09
N MET A 132 -2.14 -0.05 -21.69
CA MET A 132 -2.50 0.75 -20.50
C MET A 132 -3.87 1.42 -20.65
N ARG A 133 -4.18 1.88 -21.86
CA ARG A 133 -5.48 2.49 -22.20
C ARG A 133 -6.61 1.45 -22.13
N GLU A 134 -6.38 0.23 -22.62
CA GLU A 134 -7.38 -0.84 -22.50
C GLU A 134 -7.62 -1.25 -21.03
N VAL A 135 -6.57 -1.36 -20.21
CA VAL A 135 -6.75 -1.58 -18.77
C VAL A 135 -7.59 -0.47 -18.12
N ALA A 136 -7.30 0.79 -18.44
CA ALA A 136 -8.08 1.91 -17.93
C ALA A 136 -9.55 1.86 -18.41
N ARG A 137 -9.80 1.40 -19.64
CA ARG A 137 -11.15 1.20 -20.19
C ARG A 137 -11.93 0.09 -19.48
N LEU A 138 -11.23 -0.92 -18.91
CA LEU A 138 -11.86 -1.93 -18.03
C LEU A 138 -12.16 -1.38 -16.63
N GLY A 139 -11.85 -0.11 -16.35
CA GLY A 139 -11.87 0.43 -14.99
C GLY A 139 -10.76 -0.14 -14.11
N GLY A 140 -9.70 -0.67 -14.71
CA GLY A 140 -8.66 -1.41 -14.02
C GLY A 140 -7.47 -0.54 -13.60
N LEU A 141 -6.72 -1.09 -12.65
CA LEU A 141 -5.36 -0.66 -12.28
C LEU A 141 -4.38 -1.75 -12.69
N PHE A 142 -3.29 -1.35 -13.30
CA PHE A 142 -2.18 -2.23 -13.64
C PHE A 142 -0.97 -1.93 -12.76
N GLN A 143 -0.34 -2.99 -12.27
CA GLN A 143 0.91 -2.93 -11.52
C GLN A 143 1.89 -3.97 -12.06
N SER A 144 3.18 -3.66 -12.06
CA SER A 144 4.23 -4.62 -12.36
C SER A 144 5.48 -4.30 -11.57
N GLU A 145 6.09 -5.32 -11.00
CA GLU A 145 7.30 -5.20 -10.21
C GLU A 145 8.27 -6.35 -10.53
N SER A 146 9.55 -6.08 -10.44
CA SER A 146 10.60 -7.07 -10.49
C SER A 146 11.36 -7.05 -9.16
N GLY A 147 11.23 -8.15 -8.41
CA GLY A 147 11.89 -8.35 -7.13
C GLY A 147 13.17 -9.17 -7.25
N TYR A 148 13.63 -9.74 -6.15
CA TYR A 148 14.80 -10.61 -6.13
C TYR A 148 14.56 -11.93 -6.87
N ASP A 149 13.39 -12.56 -6.70
CA ASP A 149 13.10 -13.93 -7.17
C ASP A 149 11.97 -14.03 -8.20
N ARG A 150 11.23 -12.95 -8.42
CA ARG A 150 10.08 -12.95 -9.31
C ARG A 150 9.84 -11.60 -9.97
N THR A 151 9.16 -11.65 -11.09
CA THR A 151 8.56 -10.50 -11.78
C THR A 151 7.05 -10.71 -11.86
N THR A 152 6.28 -9.68 -11.48
CA THR A 152 4.82 -9.72 -11.42
C THR A 152 4.18 -8.77 -12.41
N TYR A 153 3.01 -9.17 -12.96
CA TYR A 153 2.12 -8.37 -13.79
C TYR A 153 0.72 -8.56 -13.27
N GLN A 154 0.10 -7.50 -12.79
CA GLN A 154 -1.17 -7.57 -12.07
C GLN A 154 -2.19 -6.58 -12.60
N ILE A 155 -3.44 -7.04 -12.78
CA ILE A 155 -4.60 -6.20 -13.08
C ILE A 155 -5.64 -6.42 -11.99
N THR A 156 -6.13 -5.32 -11.42
CA THR A 156 -7.31 -5.30 -10.55
C THR A 156 -8.40 -4.49 -11.23
N ALA A 157 -9.60 -5.03 -11.40
CA ALA A 157 -10.71 -4.38 -12.11
C ALA A 157 -12.08 -4.90 -11.63
N ALA A 158 -13.16 -4.37 -12.24
CA ALA A 158 -14.51 -4.84 -11.99
C ALA A 158 -14.69 -6.30 -12.41
N ALA A 159 -15.48 -7.07 -11.65
CA ALA A 159 -15.64 -8.51 -11.82
C ALA A 159 -16.03 -8.92 -13.25
N GLU A 160 -16.92 -8.16 -13.91
CA GLU A 160 -17.34 -8.44 -15.28
C GLU A 160 -16.22 -8.37 -16.33
N SER A 161 -15.07 -7.76 -15.98
CA SER A 161 -13.95 -7.54 -16.90
C SER A 161 -12.87 -8.64 -16.85
N TYR A 162 -13.02 -9.68 -16.02
CA TYR A 162 -11.93 -10.65 -15.79
C TYR A 162 -11.47 -11.37 -17.06
N GLN A 163 -12.37 -11.66 -17.99
CA GLN A 163 -12.02 -12.34 -19.25
C GLN A 163 -11.10 -11.48 -20.12
N ALA A 164 -11.43 -10.19 -20.25
CA ALA A 164 -10.60 -9.25 -21.01
C ALA A 164 -9.23 -9.00 -20.33
N ALA A 165 -9.20 -8.95 -19.01
CA ALA A 165 -7.93 -8.82 -18.27
C ALA A 165 -7.02 -10.04 -18.45
N ILE A 166 -7.58 -11.26 -18.46
CA ILE A 166 -6.83 -12.50 -18.76
C ILE A 166 -6.25 -12.44 -20.18
N GLU A 167 -7.04 -11.99 -21.16
CA GLU A 167 -6.58 -11.81 -22.54
C GLU A 167 -5.45 -10.79 -22.64
N LEU A 168 -5.60 -9.60 -22.04
CA LEU A 168 -4.60 -8.54 -22.05
C LEU A 168 -3.27 -9.00 -21.44
N LEU A 169 -3.30 -9.66 -20.28
CA LEU A 169 -2.07 -10.17 -19.64
C LEU A 169 -1.44 -11.31 -20.44
N SER A 170 -2.24 -12.18 -21.05
CA SER A 170 -1.69 -13.25 -21.89
C SER A 170 -0.97 -12.69 -23.10
N ASP A 171 -1.59 -11.72 -23.80
CA ASP A 171 -0.99 -11.07 -24.95
C ASP A 171 0.32 -10.34 -24.58
N LEU A 172 0.31 -9.60 -23.47
CA LEU A 172 1.48 -8.89 -22.98
C LEU A 172 2.65 -9.82 -22.60
N VAL A 173 2.36 -10.87 -21.80
CA VAL A 173 3.41 -11.72 -21.21
C VAL A 173 3.90 -12.79 -22.18
N ILE A 174 3.03 -13.34 -23.03
CA ILE A 174 3.37 -14.45 -23.93
C ILE A 174 3.92 -13.98 -25.28
N LYS A 175 3.46 -12.81 -25.76
CA LYS A 175 3.78 -12.31 -27.10
C LYS A 175 4.37 -10.90 -27.09
N PRO A 176 5.34 -10.59 -26.20
CA PRO A 176 5.95 -9.25 -26.21
C PRO A 176 6.67 -9.02 -27.55
N ALA A 177 6.67 -7.78 -28.00
CA ALA A 177 7.29 -7.43 -29.29
C ALA A 177 8.83 -7.43 -29.25
N LEU A 178 9.41 -7.00 -28.13
CA LEU A 178 10.86 -6.96 -27.83
C LEU A 178 11.72 -6.40 -28.99
N LYS A 179 11.26 -5.33 -29.64
CA LYS A 179 11.98 -4.66 -30.71
C LYS A 179 13.18 -3.86 -30.20
N PRO A 180 14.28 -3.72 -30.99
CA PRO A 180 15.47 -2.99 -30.52
C PRO A 180 15.21 -1.55 -30.04
N ASP A 181 14.35 -0.80 -30.72
CA ASP A 181 13.95 0.55 -30.37
C ASP A 181 13.14 0.57 -29.06
N GLN A 182 12.25 -0.39 -28.88
CA GLN A 182 11.47 -0.55 -27.63
C GLN A 182 12.36 -0.93 -26.44
N ILE A 183 13.35 -1.80 -26.64
CA ILE A 183 14.32 -2.18 -25.60
C ILE A 183 15.16 -0.97 -25.22
N LYS A 184 15.60 -0.16 -26.18
CA LYS A 184 16.32 1.09 -25.89
C LYS A 184 15.49 2.07 -25.05
N ASN A 185 14.22 2.25 -25.38
CA ASN A 185 13.30 3.08 -24.60
C ASN A 185 13.08 2.50 -23.20
N ALA A 186 12.93 1.19 -23.07
CA ALA A 186 12.83 0.50 -21.81
C ALA A 186 14.06 0.70 -20.93
N ALA A 187 15.27 0.61 -21.51
CA ALA A 187 16.51 0.84 -20.78
C ALA A 187 16.60 2.25 -20.21
N GLN A 188 16.17 3.28 -20.95
CA GLN A 188 16.10 4.65 -20.45
C GLN A 188 15.14 4.76 -19.24
N LYS A 189 13.96 4.13 -19.31
CA LYS A 189 12.99 4.13 -18.21
C LYS A 189 13.53 3.41 -16.98
N VAL A 190 14.19 2.26 -17.14
CA VAL A 190 14.82 1.54 -16.03
C VAL A 190 15.90 2.39 -15.35
N MET A 191 16.70 3.13 -16.12
CA MET A 191 17.68 4.08 -15.56
C MET A 191 16.99 5.19 -14.74
N LEU A 192 15.89 5.75 -15.24
CA LEU A 192 15.17 6.78 -14.53
C LEU A 192 14.57 6.25 -13.21
N GLU A 193 13.99 5.05 -13.24
CA GLU A 193 13.47 4.37 -12.04
C GLU A 193 14.58 4.08 -11.01
N ALA A 194 15.70 3.52 -11.46
CA ALA A 194 16.84 3.22 -10.61
C ALA A 194 17.39 4.47 -9.91
N ARG A 195 17.47 5.60 -10.61
CA ARG A 195 17.87 6.88 -10.03
C ARG A 195 16.87 7.37 -8.99
N ALA A 196 15.58 7.33 -9.32
CA ALA A 196 14.52 7.74 -8.41
C ALA A 196 14.45 6.87 -7.14
N ASP A 197 14.67 5.56 -7.25
CA ASP A 197 14.70 4.64 -6.11
C ASP A 197 15.97 4.86 -5.27
N ASN A 198 17.11 5.08 -5.90
CA ASN A 198 18.34 5.41 -5.19
C ASN A 198 18.26 6.75 -4.42
N ASP A 199 17.42 7.68 -4.86
CA ASP A 199 17.19 8.95 -4.16
C ASP A 199 16.28 8.79 -2.92
N LYS A 200 15.63 7.61 -2.72
CA LYS A 200 14.83 7.30 -1.51
C LYS A 200 15.73 6.79 -0.38
N PRO A 201 15.81 7.48 0.78
CA PRO A 201 16.77 7.10 1.82
C PRO A 201 16.49 5.71 2.44
N SER A 202 15.22 5.35 2.66
CA SER A 202 14.85 4.03 3.22
C SER A 202 15.28 2.87 2.32
N ASP A 203 15.05 3.01 1.00
CA ASP A 203 15.40 1.98 0.03
C ASP A 203 16.92 1.85 -0.07
N ALA A 204 17.63 2.97 -0.10
CA ALA A 204 19.09 3.00 -0.12
C ALA A 204 19.70 2.37 1.16
N ALA A 205 19.09 2.57 2.32
CA ALA A 205 19.55 1.96 3.57
C ALA A 205 19.38 0.42 3.56
N ILE A 206 18.25 -0.08 3.07
CA ILE A 206 18.03 -1.54 2.91
C ILE A 206 18.97 -2.13 1.87
N GLU A 207 19.20 -1.48 0.73
CA GLU A 207 20.16 -1.92 -0.28
C GLU A 207 21.59 -1.96 0.30
N GLY A 208 21.97 -0.98 1.11
CA GLY A 208 23.24 -0.97 1.84
C GLY A 208 23.35 -2.15 2.82
N LEU A 209 22.28 -2.44 3.55
CA LEU A 209 22.24 -3.63 4.42
C LEU A 209 22.41 -4.92 3.61
N MET A 210 21.68 -5.09 2.51
CA MET A 210 21.76 -6.28 1.66
C MET A 210 23.16 -6.48 1.11
N SER A 211 23.76 -5.42 0.56
CA SER A 211 25.11 -5.48 -0.02
C SER A 211 26.20 -5.81 1.01
N THR A 212 25.95 -5.54 2.29
CA THR A 212 26.85 -5.82 3.41
C THR A 212 26.59 -7.22 3.99
N ALA A 213 25.33 -7.63 4.11
CA ALA A 213 24.93 -8.92 4.69
C ALA A 213 25.32 -10.12 3.81
N PHE A 214 25.39 -9.93 2.48
CA PHE A 214 25.74 -10.98 1.54
C PHE A 214 27.10 -10.68 0.91
N THR A 215 27.98 -11.68 0.83
CA THR A 215 29.35 -11.55 0.32
C THR A 215 29.54 -12.21 -1.03
N THR A 216 28.74 -13.22 -1.30
CA THR A 216 28.69 -13.95 -2.56
C THR A 216 27.30 -13.83 -3.14
N GLY A 217 27.13 -14.31 -4.34
CA GLY A 217 25.80 -14.36 -4.94
C GLY A 217 25.21 -12.99 -5.31
N ARG A 218 24.00 -13.06 -5.81
CA ARG A 218 23.35 -11.92 -6.47
C ARG A 218 22.56 -11.03 -5.51
N LEU A 219 22.28 -11.50 -4.29
CA LEU A 219 21.67 -10.68 -3.24
C LEU A 219 22.59 -9.53 -2.79
N LYS A 220 23.91 -9.70 -2.90
CA LYS A 220 24.93 -8.68 -2.61
C LYS A 220 24.76 -7.42 -3.47
N ARG A 221 24.29 -7.56 -4.71
CA ARG A 221 24.25 -6.47 -5.68
C ARG A 221 23.08 -5.52 -5.50
N GLY A 222 22.13 -5.86 -4.63
CA GLY A 222 20.88 -5.13 -4.51
C GLY A 222 19.94 -5.32 -5.72
N LYS A 223 18.90 -4.51 -5.79
CA LYS A 223 17.93 -4.60 -6.90
C LYS A 223 18.47 -4.00 -8.20
N ILE A 224 19.06 -2.79 -8.14
CA ILE A 224 19.64 -2.11 -9.32
C ILE A 224 20.73 -1.12 -8.92
N PRO A 225 21.98 -1.29 -9.35
CA PRO A 225 22.98 -0.23 -9.29
C PRO A 225 22.66 0.83 -10.36
N ALA A 226 22.32 2.04 -9.96
CA ALA A 226 21.92 3.12 -10.86
C ALA A 226 22.98 3.51 -11.90
N GLU A 227 24.23 3.21 -11.65
CA GLU A 227 25.38 3.61 -12.47
C GLU A 227 25.78 2.56 -13.53
N THR A 228 25.32 1.32 -13.38
CA THR A 228 25.81 0.19 -14.19
C THR A 228 24.78 -0.39 -15.15
N LEU A 229 23.60 0.22 -15.27
CA LEU A 229 22.64 -0.21 -16.28
C LEU A 229 23.26 0.02 -17.67
N PRO A 230 23.68 -1.04 -18.32
CA PRO A 230 24.28 -0.85 -19.62
C PRO A 230 23.19 -0.39 -20.60
N ALA A 231 23.30 0.84 -21.07
CA ALA A 231 22.69 1.24 -22.33
C ALA A 231 23.09 0.29 -23.48
N SER A 232 23.87 -0.71 -23.18
CA SER A 232 24.56 -1.64 -24.07
C SER A 232 24.01 -3.07 -24.12
N PHE A 233 22.91 -3.37 -23.39
CA PHE A 233 22.27 -4.69 -23.54
C PHE A 233 21.69 -4.83 -24.94
N THR A 234 22.08 -5.88 -25.63
CA THR A 234 21.59 -6.16 -26.97
C THR A 234 20.18 -6.78 -26.91
N ALA A 235 19.43 -6.65 -28.00
CA ALA A 235 18.11 -7.27 -28.11
C ALA A 235 18.18 -8.80 -27.96
N GLU A 236 19.25 -9.41 -28.41
CA GLU A 236 19.51 -10.85 -28.30
C GLU A 236 19.68 -11.29 -26.83
N GLN A 237 20.36 -10.49 -26.01
CA GLN A 237 20.50 -10.76 -24.55
C GLN A 237 19.16 -10.67 -23.83
N VAL A 238 18.37 -9.65 -24.14
CA VAL A 238 16.99 -9.48 -23.58
C VAL A 238 16.13 -10.67 -24.00
N GLN A 239 16.16 -11.05 -25.27
CA GLN A 239 15.41 -12.20 -25.79
C GLN A 239 15.87 -13.52 -25.16
N ALA A 240 17.18 -13.70 -24.93
CA ALA A 240 17.72 -14.90 -24.30
C ALA A 240 17.24 -15.05 -22.85
N PHE A 241 17.25 -13.96 -22.06
CA PHE A 241 16.70 -13.96 -20.71
C PHE A 241 15.19 -14.26 -20.71
N TYR A 242 14.42 -13.58 -21.56
CA TYR A 242 13.00 -13.84 -21.71
C TYR A 242 12.74 -15.31 -22.07
N ASN A 243 13.38 -15.87 -23.08
CA ASN A 243 13.20 -17.25 -23.52
C ASN A 243 13.57 -18.28 -22.43
N ARG A 244 14.55 -17.95 -21.57
CA ARG A 244 15.00 -18.81 -20.48
C ARG A 244 13.98 -18.89 -19.36
N PHE A 245 13.45 -17.74 -18.93
CA PHE A 245 12.68 -17.65 -17.71
C PHE A 245 11.16 -17.51 -17.91
N TYR A 246 10.71 -16.90 -19.01
CA TYR A 246 9.30 -16.70 -19.31
C TYR A 246 8.74 -17.92 -20.04
N ASN A 247 8.42 -18.93 -19.25
CA ASN A 247 7.84 -20.17 -19.73
C ASN A 247 6.77 -20.67 -18.73
N PRO A 248 5.80 -21.53 -19.17
CA PRO A 248 4.66 -21.88 -18.34
C PRO A 248 5.03 -22.61 -17.04
N ALA A 249 6.05 -23.48 -17.04
CA ALA A 249 6.45 -24.21 -15.83
C ALA A 249 7.10 -23.29 -14.78
N ASN A 250 7.56 -22.11 -15.21
CA ASN A 250 8.18 -21.08 -14.36
C ASN A 250 7.19 -19.95 -14.00
N THR A 251 5.90 -20.11 -14.34
CA THR A 251 4.86 -19.08 -14.18
C THR A 251 3.75 -19.58 -13.25
N VAL A 252 3.29 -18.72 -12.38
CA VAL A 252 2.12 -18.91 -11.51
C VAL A 252 1.11 -17.81 -11.84
N ILE A 253 -0.13 -18.20 -12.12
CA ILE A 253 -1.25 -17.26 -12.25
C ILE A 253 -2.13 -17.41 -11.02
N THR A 254 -2.39 -16.31 -10.34
CA THR A 254 -3.30 -16.26 -9.20
C THR A 254 -4.45 -15.29 -9.49
N ILE A 255 -5.69 -15.74 -9.28
CA ILE A 255 -6.88 -14.90 -9.35
C ILE A 255 -7.56 -14.91 -7.97
N VAL A 256 -7.89 -13.73 -7.48
CA VAL A 256 -8.68 -13.54 -6.25
C VAL A 256 -9.83 -12.58 -6.55
N GLY A 257 -11.03 -12.90 -6.12
CA GLY A 257 -12.17 -11.98 -6.25
C GLY A 257 -13.47 -12.63 -6.69
N ASP A 258 -14.38 -11.79 -7.18
CA ASP A 258 -15.72 -12.19 -7.61
C ASP A 258 -15.67 -12.82 -9.01
N VAL A 259 -15.19 -14.05 -9.04
CA VAL A 259 -15.06 -14.89 -10.24
C VAL A 259 -15.54 -16.31 -9.95
N PHE A 260 -15.97 -17.02 -10.97
CA PHE A 260 -16.26 -18.46 -10.88
C PHE A 260 -15.05 -19.26 -11.37
N SER A 261 -14.49 -20.09 -10.50
CA SER A 261 -13.22 -20.82 -10.74
C SER A 261 -13.19 -21.57 -12.07
N LEU A 262 -14.26 -22.29 -12.42
CA LEU A 262 -14.28 -23.08 -13.66
C LEU A 262 -14.32 -22.19 -14.92
N GLN A 263 -15.00 -21.05 -14.85
CA GLN A 263 -15.08 -20.12 -15.98
C GLN A 263 -13.75 -19.40 -16.17
N ALA A 264 -13.14 -18.92 -15.07
CA ALA A 264 -11.83 -18.29 -15.11
C ALA A 264 -10.75 -19.27 -15.57
N LEU A 265 -10.77 -20.52 -15.09
CA LEU A 265 -9.89 -21.58 -15.56
C LEU A 265 -10.04 -21.83 -17.07
N GLY A 266 -11.28 -21.93 -17.56
CA GLY A 266 -11.54 -22.12 -19.00
C GLY A 266 -10.93 -21.02 -19.86
N GLN A 267 -11.02 -19.77 -19.40
CA GLN A 267 -10.41 -18.62 -20.08
C GLN A 267 -8.87 -18.68 -20.03
N ILE A 268 -8.29 -19.05 -18.88
CA ILE A 268 -6.83 -19.24 -18.77
C ILE A 268 -6.36 -20.39 -19.67
N GLN A 269 -7.07 -21.52 -19.72
CA GLN A 269 -6.74 -22.64 -20.58
C GLN A 269 -6.73 -22.24 -22.06
N LEU A 270 -7.66 -21.38 -22.46
CA LEU A 270 -7.75 -20.86 -23.83
C LEU A 270 -6.58 -19.91 -24.13
N GLN A 271 -6.32 -18.94 -23.28
CA GLN A 271 -5.36 -17.86 -23.54
C GLN A 271 -3.91 -18.27 -23.28
N PHE A 272 -3.64 -19.05 -22.23
CA PHE A 272 -2.31 -19.48 -21.81
C PHE A 272 -1.97 -20.93 -22.22
N GLY A 273 -2.92 -21.67 -22.79
CA GLY A 273 -2.68 -23.05 -23.22
C GLY A 273 -1.68 -23.18 -24.35
N GLY A 274 -1.56 -22.15 -25.20
CA GLY A 274 -0.55 -22.05 -26.24
C GLY A 274 0.82 -21.56 -25.75
N PHE A 275 0.94 -21.15 -24.48
CA PHE A 275 2.21 -20.76 -23.90
C PHE A 275 3.16 -21.95 -23.84
N ALA A 276 4.20 -21.92 -24.65
CA ALA A 276 5.14 -23.02 -24.82
C ALA A 276 6.56 -22.63 -24.36
N LYS A 277 7.34 -23.62 -23.96
CA LYS A 277 8.78 -23.41 -23.71
C LYS A 277 9.43 -23.10 -25.06
N VAL A 278 10.06 -21.94 -25.20
CA VAL A 278 10.78 -21.57 -26.43
C VAL A 278 11.92 -22.57 -26.63
N GLY A 279 11.92 -23.25 -27.76
CA GLY A 279 12.80 -24.38 -28.08
C GLY A 279 12.10 -25.71 -28.32
N ALA A 280 10.86 -25.88 -27.81
CA ALA A 280 10.05 -27.07 -28.11
C ALA A 280 9.35 -27.00 -29.49
N ALA A 281 9.13 -25.82 -30.03
CA ALA A 281 8.45 -25.60 -31.33
C ALA A 281 9.37 -25.71 -32.56
N VAL A 282 10.69 -25.75 -32.38
CA VAL A 282 11.64 -25.82 -33.53
C VAL A 282 11.80 -27.26 -34.06
N SER A 283 11.28 -28.27 -33.37
CA SER A 283 11.40 -29.66 -33.80
C SER A 283 10.35 -30.12 -34.82
N GLN A 284 9.43 -29.26 -35.27
CA GLN A 284 8.38 -29.64 -36.24
C GLN A 284 8.37 -28.89 -37.57
N VAL A 285 9.32 -27.97 -37.84
CA VAL A 285 9.44 -27.34 -39.14
C VAL A 285 10.70 -27.85 -39.81
N GLN A 286 10.50 -28.78 -40.70
CA GLN A 286 11.33 -29.23 -41.84
C GLN A 286 12.86 -29.20 -41.71
N ALA A 287 13.42 -30.40 -41.71
CA ALA A 287 14.78 -30.68 -42.06
C ALA A 287 15.08 -30.12 -43.50
N SER A 288 15.63 -28.92 -43.55
CA SER A 288 16.29 -28.39 -44.75
C SER A 288 17.63 -27.81 -44.40
N LYS A 289 18.66 -28.57 -44.80
CA LYS A 289 20.10 -28.27 -44.88
C LYS A 289 20.83 -27.69 -43.66
N PRO A 290 21.95 -28.26 -43.24
CA PRO A 290 22.75 -27.77 -42.12
C PRO A 290 23.40 -26.45 -42.51
N ALA A 291 22.94 -25.37 -41.89
CA ALA A 291 23.69 -24.14 -41.75
C ALA A 291 24.75 -24.35 -40.66
N ALA A 292 25.94 -23.77 -40.85
CA ALA A 292 27.04 -23.85 -39.91
C ALA A 292 26.62 -23.59 -38.45
N PRO A 293 27.25 -24.24 -37.47
CA PRO A 293 26.85 -24.14 -36.07
C PRO A 293 27.02 -22.69 -35.61
N ALA A 294 25.91 -21.97 -35.44
CA ALA A 294 25.90 -20.77 -34.64
C ALA A 294 26.37 -21.17 -33.25
N LYS A 295 27.37 -20.50 -32.70
CA LYS A 295 27.82 -20.66 -31.33
C LYS A 295 26.57 -20.54 -30.42
N GLN A 296 26.13 -21.65 -29.84
CA GLN A 296 25.16 -21.63 -28.76
C GLN A 296 25.75 -20.73 -27.68
N PRO A 297 25.00 -19.73 -27.14
CA PRO A 297 25.43 -19.05 -25.92
C PRO A 297 25.66 -20.16 -24.87
N ALA A 298 26.82 -20.13 -24.22
CA ALA A 298 27.19 -21.13 -23.25
C ALA A 298 26.05 -21.34 -22.24
N ALA A 299 25.65 -22.60 -22.02
CA ALA A 299 24.60 -23.00 -21.10
C ALA A 299 24.86 -22.53 -19.65
N ASP A 300 26.05 -22.02 -19.36
CA ASP A 300 26.54 -21.56 -18.07
C ASP A 300 26.21 -20.10 -17.70
N GLN A 301 25.69 -19.28 -18.62
CA GLN A 301 25.39 -17.87 -18.31
C GLN A 301 24.33 -17.68 -17.23
N PHE A 302 23.49 -18.67 -16.96
CA PHE A 302 22.41 -18.64 -15.99
C PHE A 302 22.58 -19.72 -14.90
N SER A 303 23.81 -19.95 -14.47
CA SER A 303 24.11 -20.85 -13.36
C SER A 303 23.39 -20.45 -12.08
N PRO A 304 22.99 -21.40 -11.21
CA PRO A 304 22.47 -21.07 -9.88
C PRO A 304 23.46 -20.20 -9.11
N ASP A 305 22.94 -19.34 -8.25
CA ASP A 305 23.75 -18.56 -7.31
C ASP A 305 24.63 -19.48 -6.46
N PRO A 306 25.91 -19.11 -6.22
CA PRO A 306 26.73 -19.83 -5.26
C PRO A 306 26.11 -19.75 -3.86
N GLU A 307 26.31 -20.81 -3.08
CA GLU A 307 25.85 -20.82 -1.70
C GLU A 307 26.57 -19.73 -0.89
N GLU A 308 25.80 -18.89 -0.23
CA GLU A 308 26.35 -17.84 0.63
C GLU A 308 26.96 -18.47 1.88
N PRO A 309 28.26 -18.27 2.17
CA PRO A 309 28.92 -18.87 3.32
C PRO A 309 28.28 -18.38 4.64
N ALA A 310 28.33 -19.22 5.67
CA ALA A 310 27.91 -18.82 7.00
C ALA A 310 28.70 -17.59 7.47
N GLN A 311 28.00 -16.64 8.08
CA GLN A 311 28.66 -15.46 8.64
C GLN A 311 29.38 -15.83 9.93
N THR A 312 30.65 -15.46 10.04
CA THR A 312 31.53 -15.82 11.19
C THR A 312 31.94 -14.60 12.03
N GLY A 313 31.54 -13.41 11.63
CA GLY A 313 31.85 -12.18 12.34
C GLY A 313 30.93 -11.02 11.94
N LEU A 314 30.90 -9.98 12.77
CA LEU A 314 30.19 -8.74 12.50
C LEU A 314 30.60 -8.16 11.15
N ARG A 315 29.63 -7.70 10.36
CA ARG A 315 29.83 -6.94 9.12
C ARG A 315 29.33 -5.52 9.32
N TYR A 316 30.07 -4.55 8.77
CA TYR A 316 29.72 -3.14 8.87
C TYR A 316 30.01 -2.41 7.56
N SER A 317 29.12 -1.47 7.22
CA SER A 317 29.35 -0.48 6.17
C SER A 317 28.65 0.84 6.50
N ASN A 318 29.14 1.92 5.88
CA ASN A 318 28.57 3.27 6.00
C ASN A 318 28.54 3.92 4.64
N THR A 319 27.46 4.63 4.35
CA THR A 319 27.28 5.45 3.15
C THR A 319 26.74 6.82 3.51
N ARG A 320 26.97 7.82 2.65
CA ARG A 320 26.52 9.20 2.87
C ARG A 320 25.73 9.75 1.72
N LYS A 321 24.65 10.48 2.05
CA LYS A 321 23.78 11.14 1.08
C LYS A 321 23.33 12.52 1.57
N ASP A 322 22.80 13.32 0.66
CA ASP A 322 22.15 14.59 0.97
C ASP A 322 20.74 14.32 1.53
N ILE A 323 20.68 14.01 2.80
CA ILE A 323 19.49 13.65 3.58
C ILE A 323 19.50 14.33 4.95
N SER A 324 18.34 14.44 5.58
CA SER A 324 18.16 15.14 6.84
C SER A 324 18.41 14.32 8.09
N GLN A 325 18.22 12.99 8.01
CA GLN A 325 18.30 12.05 9.14
C GLN A 325 19.21 10.87 8.80
N SER A 326 19.70 10.18 9.82
CA SER A 326 20.45 8.95 9.66
C SER A 326 19.54 7.73 9.71
N TYR A 327 19.86 6.74 8.89
CA TYR A 327 19.17 5.45 8.84
C TYR A 327 20.15 4.36 9.24
N VAL A 328 19.87 3.70 10.36
CA VAL A 328 20.66 2.56 10.85
C VAL A 328 19.86 1.30 10.58
N THR A 329 20.42 0.42 9.78
CA THR A 329 19.82 -0.88 9.48
C THR A 329 20.69 -2.01 10.01
N ILE A 330 20.07 -2.98 10.70
CA ILE A 330 20.75 -4.12 11.31
C ILE A 330 20.10 -5.40 10.82
N GLY A 331 20.90 -6.33 10.31
CA GLY A 331 20.44 -7.58 9.73
C GLY A 331 20.97 -8.82 10.41
N TYR A 332 20.11 -9.82 10.54
CA TYR A 332 20.47 -11.18 10.97
C TYR A 332 20.06 -12.17 9.90
N ARG A 333 21.02 -12.90 9.36
CA ARG A 333 20.74 -13.93 8.38
C ARG A 333 20.05 -15.12 9.04
N LEU A 334 19.03 -15.64 8.38
CA LEU A 334 18.19 -16.72 8.87
C LEU A 334 18.37 -17.98 8.01
N PRO A 335 17.97 -19.15 8.51
CA PRO A 335 18.10 -20.40 7.77
C PRO A 335 17.17 -20.46 6.57
N ASP A 336 17.38 -21.46 5.73
CA ASP A 336 16.46 -21.77 4.65
C ASP A 336 15.10 -22.19 5.18
N PHE A 337 14.05 -21.56 4.65
CA PHE A 337 12.66 -21.93 4.84
C PHE A 337 12.26 -22.89 3.71
N GLY A 338 11.80 -24.09 4.06
CA GLY A 338 11.26 -25.03 3.09
C GLY A 338 9.82 -25.39 3.42
N SER A 339 9.19 -26.23 2.61
CA SER A 339 7.82 -26.74 2.84
C SER A 339 7.74 -27.77 3.98
N ASP A 340 8.84 -28.07 4.66
CA ASP A 340 8.90 -28.97 5.79
C ASP A 340 8.18 -28.37 7.01
N LYS A 341 7.47 -29.22 7.77
CA LYS A 341 6.68 -28.81 8.94
C LYS A 341 7.50 -28.12 10.01
N ASP A 342 8.75 -28.52 10.22
CA ASP A 342 9.63 -27.91 11.21
C ASP A 342 10.11 -26.50 10.78
N ARG A 343 10.34 -26.31 9.50
CA ARG A 343 10.73 -25.00 8.93
C ARG A 343 9.60 -23.99 8.94
N LEU A 344 8.35 -24.46 8.81
CA LEU A 344 7.18 -23.59 8.99
C LEU A 344 6.96 -23.19 10.45
N LYS A 345 7.39 -24.03 11.41
CA LYS A 345 7.45 -23.64 12.82
C LYS A 345 8.48 -22.53 13.01
N ASP A 346 9.67 -22.63 12.41
CA ASP A 346 10.68 -21.59 12.47
C ASP A 346 10.18 -20.28 11.86
N LEU A 347 9.49 -20.33 10.71
CA LEU A 347 8.89 -19.14 10.10
C LEU A 347 7.89 -18.46 11.05
N ALA A 348 6.96 -19.21 11.63
CA ALA A 348 5.99 -18.68 12.59
C ALA A 348 6.65 -18.07 13.82
N THR A 349 7.70 -18.71 14.33
CA THR A 349 8.47 -18.21 15.47
C THR A 349 9.17 -16.90 15.16
N LEU A 350 9.76 -16.77 13.97
CA LEU A 350 10.45 -15.56 13.52
C LEU A 350 9.49 -14.42 13.18
N GLU A 351 8.30 -14.71 12.65
CA GLU A 351 7.23 -13.71 12.48
C GLU A 351 6.81 -13.12 13.84
N VAL A 352 6.60 -13.99 14.86
CA VAL A 352 6.26 -13.51 16.21
C VAL A 352 7.42 -12.73 16.82
N LEU A 353 8.65 -13.19 16.65
CA LEU A 353 9.87 -12.51 17.12
C LEU A 353 9.98 -11.10 16.51
N ALA A 354 9.81 -10.97 15.19
CA ALA A 354 9.83 -9.67 14.51
C ALA A 354 8.71 -8.75 15.04
N SER A 355 7.49 -9.29 15.22
CA SER A 355 6.37 -8.50 15.75
C SER A 355 6.59 -8.02 17.19
N VAL A 356 7.15 -8.85 18.05
CA VAL A 356 7.52 -8.41 19.42
C VAL A 356 8.55 -7.29 19.39
N LEU A 357 9.53 -7.39 18.50
CA LEU A 357 10.60 -6.40 18.39
C LEU A 357 10.15 -5.08 17.82
N GLY A 358 9.45 -5.08 16.68
CA GLY A 358 9.27 -3.87 15.90
C GLY A 358 7.85 -3.55 15.43
N ASP A 359 6.83 -4.39 15.72
CA ASP A 359 5.49 -4.15 15.25
C ASP A 359 4.67 -3.36 16.27
N GLY A 360 4.28 -2.13 15.87
CA GLY A 360 3.47 -1.24 16.68
C GLY A 360 4.23 -0.45 17.75
N LYS A 361 3.50 0.45 18.42
CA LYS A 361 4.06 1.33 19.46
C LYS A 361 4.30 0.61 20.79
N GLY A 362 3.67 -0.53 21.03
CA GLY A 362 3.93 -1.41 22.16
C GLY A 362 5.11 -2.37 21.96
N SER A 363 5.80 -2.34 20.82
CA SER A 363 6.97 -3.17 20.54
C SER A 363 8.17 -2.79 21.39
N ARG A 364 9.09 -3.73 21.62
CA ARG A 364 10.26 -3.50 22.47
C ARG A 364 11.16 -2.37 21.96
N LEU A 365 11.43 -2.32 20.65
CA LEU A 365 12.27 -1.29 20.07
C LEU A 365 11.60 0.09 20.14
N TRP A 366 10.31 0.16 19.89
CA TRP A 366 9.59 1.42 20.05
C TRP A 366 9.63 1.92 21.49
N GLN A 367 9.22 1.09 22.44
CA GLN A 367 9.20 1.45 23.86
C GLN A 367 10.62 1.74 24.39
N GLY A 368 11.61 0.93 24.01
CA GLY A 368 12.98 1.10 24.44
C GLY A 368 13.65 2.35 23.86
N LEU A 369 13.63 2.51 22.54
CA LEU A 369 14.43 3.49 21.82
C LEU A 369 13.68 4.78 21.52
N ARG A 370 12.40 4.68 21.11
CA ARG A 370 11.58 5.84 20.76
C ARG A 370 10.97 6.50 21.99
N GLU A 371 10.45 5.73 22.94
CA GLU A 371 9.90 6.24 24.19
C GLU A 371 10.96 6.36 25.31
N GLY A 372 12.20 5.92 25.04
CA GLY A 372 13.34 6.07 25.93
C GLY A 372 13.28 5.19 27.19
N GLN A 373 12.42 4.17 27.22
CA GLN A 373 12.31 3.31 28.41
C GLN A 373 13.55 2.44 28.65
N ALA A 374 14.32 2.12 27.59
CA ALA A 374 15.59 1.42 27.72
C ALA A 374 16.71 2.33 28.26
N SER A 375 16.56 3.63 28.22
CA SER A 375 17.55 4.63 28.58
C SER A 375 17.46 5.01 30.07
N ARG A 376 18.61 5.19 30.76
CA ARG A 376 18.66 5.62 32.16
C ARG A 376 18.05 7.02 32.38
N ASP A 377 18.23 7.92 31.43
CA ASP A 377 17.74 9.29 31.47
C ASP A 377 16.42 9.47 30.74
N LYS A 378 15.80 8.34 30.30
CA LYS A 378 14.54 8.30 29.55
C LYS A 378 14.54 9.16 28.28
N LEU A 379 15.70 9.27 27.65
CA LEU A 379 15.87 10.02 26.42
C LEU A 379 15.49 9.18 25.20
N SER A 380 14.65 9.71 24.33
CA SER A 380 14.40 9.18 23.00
C SER A 380 15.67 9.20 22.15
N VAL A 381 16.07 8.09 21.58
CA VAL A 381 17.27 7.98 20.73
C VAL A 381 16.94 7.69 19.28
N ALA A 382 15.70 7.29 18.98
CA ALA A 382 15.23 7.03 17.64
C ALA A 382 13.91 7.76 17.38
N PHE A 383 13.67 8.17 16.14
CA PHE A 383 12.39 8.73 15.68
C PHE A 383 11.41 7.65 15.26
N GLU A 384 11.91 6.59 14.64
CA GLU A 384 11.16 5.45 14.16
C GLU A 384 11.97 4.17 14.34
N THR A 385 11.30 3.06 14.59
CA THR A 385 11.89 1.73 14.68
C THR A 385 10.96 0.70 14.05
N SER A 386 11.52 -0.27 13.33
CA SER A 386 10.79 -1.45 12.84
C SER A 386 11.65 -2.69 12.89
N ALA A 387 11.00 -3.85 12.80
CA ALA A 387 11.64 -5.15 12.63
C ALA A 387 10.82 -5.97 11.63
N ASP A 388 11.44 -6.34 10.54
CA ASP A 388 10.78 -6.98 9.41
C ASP A 388 11.45 -8.32 9.06
N LEU A 389 10.63 -9.34 8.84
CA LEU A 389 11.10 -10.63 8.35
C LEU A 389 11.04 -10.65 6.81
N MET A 390 12.20 -10.57 6.18
CA MET A 390 12.34 -10.69 4.74
C MET A 390 12.54 -12.15 4.35
N ILE A 391 11.62 -12.71 3.54
CA ILE A 391 11.82 -14.01 2.89
C ILE A 391 12.54 -13.75 1.58
N LEU A 392 13.74 -14.30 1.44
CA LEU A 392 14.64 -14.08 0.30
C LEU A 392 14.85 -15.39 -0.47
N PRO A 393 15.16 -15.33 -1.76
CA PRO A 393 15.58 -16.52 -2.49
C PRO A 393 16.95 -17.00 -1.97
N GLY A 394 17.02 -18.28 -1.62
CA GLY A 394 18.25 -18.94 -1.22
C GLY A 394 18.84 -19.78 -2.35
N SER A 395 19.99 -20.40 -2.10
CA SER A 395 20.61 -21.34 -3.01
C SER A 395 19.71 -22.56 -3.26
N ASN A 396 19.82 -23.18 -4.42
CA ASN A 396 19.06 -24.38 -4.80
C ASN A 396 17.52 -24.21 -4.73
N GLN A 397 16.97 -23.03 -5.04
CA GLN A 397 15.55 -22.71 -5.03
C GLN A 397 14.88 -22.86 -3.64
N ARG A 398 15.64 -22.81 -2.56
CA ARG A 398 15.12 -22.75 -1.21
C ARG A 398 15.02 -21.30 -0.77
N ALA A 399 13.94 -20.93 -0.10
CA ALA A 399 13.82 -19.62 0.50
C ALA A 399 14.71 -19.53 1.73
N SER A 400 15.48 -18.45 1.87
CA SER A 400 16.20 -18.07 3.07
C SER A 400 15.56 -16.82 3.69
N GLY A 401 16.13 -16.27 4.74
CA GLY A 401 15.56 -15.07 5.36
C GLY A 401 16.63 -14.10 5.86
N LEU A 402 16.16 -12.87 6.04
CA LEU A 402 16.87 -11.81 6.76
C LEU A 402 15.89 -11.18 7.74
N LEU A 403 16.20 -11.17 9.03
CA LEU A 403 15.53 -10.33 10.00
C LEU A 403 16.19 -8.95 9.91
N ALA A 404 15.47 -7.98 9.38
CA ALA A 404 15.95 -6.62 9.19
C ALA A 404 15.34 -5.69 10.25
N ILE A 405 16.17 -5.00 10.99
CA ILE A 405 15.81 -3.96 11.94
C ILE A 405 16.14 -2.62 11.30
N SER A 406 15.24 -1.69 11.35
CA SER A 406 15.44 -0.33 10.83
C SER A 406 15.19 0.69 11.93
N MET A 407 16.08 1.67 12.03
CA MET A 407 15.97 2.80 12.96
C MET A 407 16.25 4.10 12.21
N ILE A 408 15.41 5.09 12.40
CA ILE A 408 15.65 6.46 11.95
C ILE A 408 16.08 7.27 13.16
N VAL A 409 17.27 7.82 13.10
CA VAL A 409 17.91 8.48 14.26
C VAL A 409 18.46 9.85 13.89
N ASP A 410 18.64 10.70 14.91
CA ASP A 410 19.39 11.94 14.75
C ASP A 410 20.87 11.61 14.49
N LYS A 411 21.52 12.36 13.57
CA LYS A 411 22.91 12.15 13.17
C LYS A 411 23.90 12.21 14.37
N ASP A 412 23.53 12.91 15.42
CA ASP A 412 24.38 13.07 16.62
C ASP A 412 24.08 12.03 17.70
N ARG A 413 23.14 11.08 17.46
CA ARG A 413 22.68 10.05 18.42
C ARG A 413 22.87 8.61 17.96
N ILE A 414 23.56 8.37 16.85
CA ILE A 414 23.72 7.03 16.29
C ILE A 414 24.39 6.07 17.26
N ASP A 415 25.57 6.41 17.82
CA ASP A 415 26.32 5.56 18.77
C ASP A 415 25.42 5.14 19.95
N ARG A 416 24.63 6.07 20.43
CA ARG A 416 23.72 5.80 21.55
C ARG A 416 22.57 4.90 21.15
N ALA A 417 21.96 5.14 20.01
CA ALA A 417 20.85 4.30 19.52
C ALA A 417 21.31 2.86 19.30
N GLU A 418 22.48 2.66 18.72
CA GLU A 418 23.08 1.34 18.55
C GLU A 418 23.37 0.65 19.90
N ALA A 419 23.99 1.37 20.83
CA ALA A 419 24.29 0.83 22.15
C ALA A 419 23.01 0.39 22.89
N GLU A 420 21.96 1.19 22.84
CA GLU A 420 20.66 0.85 23.46
C GLU A 420 19.96 -0.28 22.74
N TYR A 421 20.05 -0.35 21.41
CA TYR A 421 19.57 -1.48 20.62
C TYR A 421 20.23 -2.79 21.04
N PHE A 422 21.56 -2.83 21.09
CA PHE A 422 22.28 -4.07 21.44
C PHE A 422 22.05 -4.50 22.89
N ARG A 423 21.87 -3.55 23.78
CA ARG A 423 21.48 -3.85 25.16
C ARG A 423 20.09 -4.52 25.21
N GLU A 424 19.12 -4.00 24.46
CA GLU A 424 17.78 -4.60 24.41
C GLU A 424 17.82 -5.99 23.76
N MET A 425 18.65 -6.18 22.73
CA MET A 425 18.86 -7.49 22.11
C MET A 425 19.46 -8.51 23.06
N GLU A 426 20.42 -8.10 23.91
CA GLU A 426 21.00 -9.01 24.89
C GLU A 426 19.97 -9.43 25.95
N ARG A 427 19.11 -8.51 26.38
CA ARG A 427 17.96 -8.84 27.25
C ARG A 427 17.04 -9.84 26.57
N PHE A 428 16.67 -9.58 25.31
CA PHE A 428 15.77 -10.41 24.53
C PHE A 428 16.27 -11.84 24.33
N ARG A 429 17.59 -12.03 24.21
CA ARG A 429 18.23 -13.34 24.13
C ARG A 429 18.23 -14.12 25.45
N ARG A 430 18.25 -13.42 26.59
CA ARG A 430 18.40 -14.03 27.93
C ARG A 430 17.09 -14.18 28.67
N GLU A 431 16.16 -13.27 28.50
CA GLU A 431 14.91 -13.20 29.23
C GLU A 431 13.76 -13.89 28.45
N LEU A 432 12.90 -14.58 29.18
CA LEU A 432 11.66 -15.08 28.59
C LEU A 432 10.69 -13.91 28.39
N LEU A 433 9.97 -13.94 27.27
CA LEU A 433 8.87 -13.02 27.03
C LEU A 433 7.78 -13.20 28.08
N SER A 434 7.17 -12.09 28.47
CA SER A 434 5.90 -12.12 29.20
C SER A 434 4.77 -12.64 28.32
N GLU A 435 3.78 -13.30 28.92
CA GLU A 435 2.59 -13.75 28.17
C GLU A 435 1.83 -12.56 27.56
N GLY A 436 1.87 -11.38 28.19
CA GLY A 436 1.27 -10.16 27.66
C GLY A 436 1.91 -9.69 26.34
N GLU A 437 3.25 -9.70 26.25
CA GLU A 437 3.98 -9.34 25.02
C GLU A 437 3.72 -10.35 23.90
N LEU A 438 3.71 -11.64 24.25
CA LEU A 438 3.42 -12.70 23.29
C LEU A 438 1.98 -12.61 22.76
N GLN A 439 1.00 -12.37 23.64
CA GLN A 439 -0.39 -12.23 23.27
C GLN A 439 -0.60 -10.98 22.37
N ARG A 440 0.04 -9.86 22.70
CA ARG A 440 0.04 -8.66 21.88
C ARG A 440 0.54 -8.97 20.46
N ALA A 441 1.71 -9.60 20.34
CA ALA A 441 2.28 -9.94 19.04
C ALA A 441 1.38 -10.87 18.22
N ARG A 442 0.77 -11.88 18.86
CA ARG A 442 -0.19 -12.79 18.20
C ARG A 442 -1.41 -12.02 17.63
N VAL A 443 -1.96 -11.10 18.41
CA VAL A 443 -3.13 -10.29 18.00
C VAL A 443 -2.74 -9.32 16.87
N MET A 444 -1.56 -8.69 16.95
CA MET A 444 -1.06 -7.81 15.91
C MET A 444 -0.81 -8.58 14.60
N LEU A 445 -0.26 -9.76 14.65
CA LEU A 445 -0.08 -10.62 13.47
C LEU A 445 -1.41 -11.11 12.89
N GLU A 446 -2.40 -11.45 13.74
CA GLU A 446 -3.77 -11.75 13.28
C GLU A 446 -4.36 -10.56 12.51
N LYS A 447 -4.22 -9.35 13.08
CA LYS A 447 -4.67 -8.11 12.43
C LYS A 447 -3.95 -7.85 11.11
N SER A 448 -2.61 -7.94 11.11
CA SER A 448 -1.78 -7.77 9.92
C SER A 448 -2.18 -8.74 8.79
N GLN A 449 -2.52 -9.98 9.13
CA GLN A 449 -3.00 -10.93 8.16
C GLN A 449 -4.37 -10.54 7.56
N ILE A 450 -5.31 -10.12 8.41
CA ILE A 450 -6.60 -9.60 7.94
C ILE A 450 -6.38 -8.41 6.99
N ASP A 451 -5.44 -7.54 7.30
CA ASP A 451 -5.10 -6.40 6.44
C ASP A 451 -4.58 -6.83 5.06
N ARG A 452 -3.64 -7.78 5.05
CA ARG A 452 -3.05 -8.30 3.80
C ARG A 452 -4.07 -8.93 2.86
N ILE A 453 -5.07 -9.65 3.41
CA ILE A 453 -6.13 -10.29 2.61
C ILE A 453 -7.39 -9.42 2.43
N SER A 454 -7.42 -8.21 2.95
CA SER A 454 -8.57 -7.30 2.82
C SER A 454 -8.67 -6.67 1.43
N VAL A 455 -7.59 -6.70 0.67
CA VAL A 455 -7.43 -6.10 -0.65
C VAL A 455 -7.04 -7.21 -1.63
N PHE A 456 -7.80 -7.40 -2.70
CA PHE A 456 -7.63 -8.56 -3.58
C PHE A 456 -6.28 -8.62 -4.29
N GLU A 457 -5.71 -7.47 -4.64
CA GLU A 457 -4.37 -7.42 -5.21
C GLU A 457 -3.29 -7.92 -4.22
N SER A 458 -3.39 -7.56 -2.96
CA SER A 458 -2.45 -8.01 -1.94
C SER A 458 -2.62 -9.51 -1.66
N GLU A 459 -3.85 -10.01 -1.57
CA GLU A 459 -4.12 -11.43 -1.37
C GLU A 459 -3.60 -12.28 -2.54
N ALA A 460 -3.80 -11.83 -3.78
CA ALA A 460 -3.31 -12.52 -4.97
C ALA A 460 -1.78 -12.57 -5.01
N ASP A 461 -1.12 -11.48 -4.61
CA ASP A 461 0.33 -11.41 -4.55
C ASP A 461 0.91 -12.31 -3.46
N GLU A 462 0.33 -12.31 -2.25
CA GLU A 462 0.75 -13.18 -1.14
C GLU A 462 0.62 -14.68 -1.49
N ILE A 463 -0.49 -15.08 -2.11
CA ILE A 463 -0.69 -16.46 -2.59
C ILE A 463 0.39 -16.84 -3.62
N SER A 464 0.64 -15.96 -4.59
CA SER A 464 1.70 -16.17 -5.60
C SER A 464 3.07 -16.25 -4.95
N ARG A 465 3.37 -15.39 -4.00
CA ARG A 465 4.64 -15.30 -3.27
C ARG A 465 4.91 -16.60 -2.49
N TYR A 466 3.96 -17.07 -1.69
CA TYR A 466 4.13 -18.33 -0.95
C TYR A 466 4.25 -19.53 -1.88
N GLN A 467 3.48 -19.55 -2.99
CA GLN A 467 3.62 -20.64 -3.98
C GLN A 467 5.01 -20.63 -4.63
N ILE A 468 5.60 -19.47 -4.89
CA ILE A 468 6.92 -19.36 -5.53
C ILE A 468 8.04 -19.63 -4.55
N GLN A 469 8.02 -18.98 -3.37
CA GLN A 469 9.11 -19.02 -2.40
C GLN A 469 9.11 -20.29 -1.57
N LEU A 470 7.94 -20.77 -1.14
CA LEU A 470 7.81 -21.91 -0.23
C LEU A 470 7.23 -23.17 -0.91
N GLY A 471 6.78 -23.07 -2.15
CA GLY A 471 6.18 -24.17 -2.89
C GLY A 471 4.74 -24.52 -2.47
N ASP A 472 4.17 -23.76 -1.50
CA ASP A 472 2.84 -24.04 -0.96
C ASP A 472 2.05 -22.74 -0.68
N TYR A 473 1.06 -22.45 -1.52
CA TYR A 473 0.18 -21.28 -1.37
C TYR A 473 -0.63 -21.28 -0.08
N ARG A 474 -0.88 -22.47 0.51
CA ARG A 474 -1.71 -22.64 1.71
C ARG A 474 -1.03 -22.14 2.99
N VAL A 475 0.25 -21.78 2.91
CA VAL A 475 0.94 -21.13 4.03
C VAL A 475 0.15 -19.92 4.53
N LEU A 476 -0.47 -19.16 3.63
CA LEU A 476 -1.35 -18.05 3.98
C LEU A 476 -2.47 -18.47 4.95
N ASP A 477 -3.02 -19.65 4.78
CA ASP A 477 -4.20 -20.10 5.53
C ASP A 477 -3.86 -20.78 6.85
N TYR A 478 -2.71 -21.49 6.96
CA TYR A 478 -2.37 -22.22 8.19
C TYR A 478 -1.27 -21.57 9.04
N LEU A 479 -0.56 -20.59 8.54
CA LEU A 479 0.43 -19.83 9.31
C LEU A 479 -0.15 -19.20 10.59
N PRO A 480 -1.39 -18.64 10.62
CA PRO A 480 -1.99 -18.13 11.85
C PRO A 480 -2.13 -19.16 12.97
N ALA A 481 -2.46 -20.40 12.64
CA ALA A 481 -2.54 -21.47 13.63
C ALA A 481 -1.14 -21.79 14.22
N ARG A 482 -0.09 -21.72 13.39
CA ARG A 482 1.29 -21.89 13.82
C ARG A 482 1.74 -20.74 14.71
N ILE A 483 1.43 -19.51 14.36
CA ILE A 483 1.71 -18.30 15.16
C ILE A 483 1.08 -18.43 16.57
N ARG A 484 -0.14 -18.90 16.68
CA ARG A 484 -0.80 -19.11 17.97
C ARG A 484 -0.12 -20.17 18.83
N ALA A 485 0.54 -21.13 18.22
CA ALA A 485 1.25 -22.22 18.93
C ALA A 485 2.67 -21.86 19.39
N VAL A 486 3.23 -20.74 18.97
CA VAL A 486 4.58 -20.27 19.36
C VAL A 486 4.61 -19.98 20.86
N THR A 487 5.65 -20.43 21.55
CA THR A 487 5.85 -20.25 22.99
C THR A 487 6.94 -19.21 23.30
N PRO A 488 6.99 -18.63 24.52
CA PRO A 488 8.09 -17.76 24.91
C PRO A 488 9.47 -18.43 24.77
N GLN A 489 9.55 -19.74 25.03
CA GLN A 489 10.76 -20.53 24.90
C GLN A 489 11.21 -20.68 23.43
N ASP A 490 10.27 -20.87 22.50
CA ASP A 490 10.59 -20.92 21.07
C ASP A 490 11.25 -19.61 20.61
N ILE A 491 10.72 -18.46 21.06
CA ILE A 491 11.24 -17.14 20.71
C ILE A 491 12.62 -16.91 21.31
N GLN A 492 12.81 -17.22 22.60
CA GLN A 492 14.12 -17.10 23.25
C GLN A 492 15.18 -17.98 22.56
N GLN A 493 14.83 -19.21 22.20
CA GLN A 493 15.74 -20.10 21.48
C GLN A 493 16.08 -19.56 20.09
N ALA A 494 15.11 -19.01 19.34
CA ALA A 494 15.34 -18.39 18.05
C ALA A 494 16.24 -17.15 18.18
N ALA A 495 15.97 -16.27 19.14
CA ALA A 495 16.81 -15.10 19.41
C ALA A 495 18.25 -15.50 19.80
N ALA A 496 18.42 -16.46 20.68
CA ALA A 496 19.74 -16.97 21.09
C ALA A 496 20.51 -17.59 19.93
N LYS A 497 19.81 -18.26 19.02
CA LYS A 497 20.39 -18.94 17.85
C LYS A 497 20.78 -17.98 16.74
N TYR A 498 19.92 -17.04 16.38
CA TYR A 498 20.08 -16.23 15.18
C TYR A 498 20.60 -14.82 15.44
N MET A 499 20.25 -14.20 16.58
CA MET A 499 20.62 -12.82 16.89
C MET A 499 21.95 -12.77 17.65
N THR A 500 22.99 -13.39 17.10
CA THR A 500 24.34 -13.40 17.68
C THR A 500 25.19 -12.29 17.06
N LEU A 501 26.21 -11.83 17.79
CA LEU A 501 27.18 -10.86 17.28
C LEU A 501 27.85 -11.33 15.98
N ALA A 502 28.20 -12.61 15.91
CA ALA A 502 28.80 -13.19 14.71
C ALA A 502 27.89 -13.17 13.47
N ASN A 503 26.56 -13.15 13.66
CA ASN A 503 25.58 -13.08 12.59
C ASN A 503 25.04 -11.66 12.37
N THR A 504 25.57 -10.64 13.05
CA THR A 504 25.12 -9.26 12.94
C THR A 504 25.73 -8.58 11.73
N THR A 505 24.92 -7.89 10.97
CA THR A 505 25.34 -6.94 9.92
C THR A 505 24.76 -5.58 10.23
N VAL A 506 25.57 -4.52 10.18
CA VAL A 506 25.15 -3.14 10.40
C VAL A 506 25.47 -2.32 9.16
N HIS A 507 24.50 -1.56 8.70
CA HIS A 507 24.68 -0.54 7.65
C HIS A 507 24.11 0.79 8.12
N GLU A 508 24.91 1.85 8.02
CA GLU A 508 24.53 3.22 8.31
C GLU A 508 24.45 4.03 7.01
N LEU A 509 23.32 4.72 6.81
CA LEU A 509 23.18 5.75 5.79
C LEU A 509 23.08 7.10 6.51
N GLU A 510 24.11 7.92 6.37
CA GLU A 510 24.26 9.19 7.09
C GLU A 510 24.07 10.41 6.20
N PRO A 511 23.68 11.58 6.79
CA PRO A 511 23.75 12.87 6.12
C PRO A 511 25.18 13.18 5.62
N ALA A 512 25.29 13.80 4.45
CA ALA A 512 26.59 14.16 3.84
C ALA A 512 27.46 15.06 4.75
N ASN A 513 26.81 15.84 5.61
CA ASN A 513 27.46 16.75 6.57
C ASN A 513 27.69 16.14 7.96
N ALA A 514 27.43 14.85 8.16
CA ALA A 514 27.69 14.16 9.42
C ALA A 514 29.21 14.08 9.69
N GLN A 515 29.60 14.10 10.97
CA GLN A 515 31.02 13.89 11.35
C GLN A 515 31.45 12.49 10.94
N ALA A 516 32.72 12.39 10.48
CA ALA A 516 33.29 11.08 10.15
C ALA A 516 33.38 10.20 11.41
N ARG A 517 32.75 9.04 11.37
CA ARG A 517 32.80 8.04 12.43
C ARG A 517 33.74 6.92 11.98
N THR A 518 34.60 6.47 12.89
CA THR A 518 35.36 5.24 12.72
C THR A 518 34.65 4.17 13.55
N PHE A 519 34.03 3.24 12.86
CA PHE A 519 33.42 2.08 13.47
C PHE A 519 34.31 0.86 13.20
N SER A 520 34.60 0.10 14.25
CA SER A 520 35.27 -1.18 14.13
C SER A 520 34.56 -2.24 14.95
N PRO A 521 34.72 -3.52 14.65
CA PRO A 521 34.18 -4.59 15.48
C PRO A 521 34.61 -4.50 16.95
N GLU A 522 35.82 -4.00 17.23
CA GLU A 522 36.35 -3.80 18.57
C GLU A 522 35.61 -2.67 19.30
N LYS A 523 35.45 -1.51 18.63
CA LYS A 523 34.68 -0.37 19.19
C LYS A 523 33.23 -0.76 19.45
N PHE A 524 32.64 -1.54 18.54
CA PHE A 524 31.31 -2.07 18.74
C PHE A 524 31.22 -2.99 19.96
N ALA A 525 32.18 -3.93 20.11
CA ALA A 525 32.25 -4.80 21.29
C ALA A 525 32.42 -4.00 22.58
N GLU A 526 33.23 -2.92 22.56
CA GLU A 526 33.38 -1.98 23.66
C GLU A 526 32.05 -1.25 23.99
N LEU A 527 31.31 -0.78 22.97
CA LEU A 527 29.98 -0.17 23.14
C LEU A 527 28.99 -1.15 23.79
N VAL A 528 28.94 -2.38 23.31
CA VAL A 528 28.09 -3.43 23.88
C VAL A 528 28.46 -3.70 25.34
N VAL A 529 29.75 -3.79 25.67
CA VAL A 529 30.24 -4.03 27.05
C VAL A 529 29.98 -2.81 27.93
N THR A 530 30.24 -1.58 27.45
CA THR A 530 30.10 -0.35 28.20
C THR A 530 28.61 -0.10 28.58
N PHE A 531 27.70 -0.49 27.72
CA PHE A 531 26.27 -0.34 27.93
C PHE A 531 25.56 -1.64 28.36
N ALA A 532 26.28 -2.78 28.41
CA ALA A 532 25.75 -3.98 29.02
C ALA A 532 25.31 -3.68 30.47
N PRO A 533 24.14 -4.06 30.91
CA PRO A 533 23.70 -3.84 32.27
C PRO A 533 24.69 -4.56 33.22
N ALA A 534 25.19 -3.85 34.23
CA ALA A 534 25.69 -4.54 35.42
C ALA A 534 24.61 -5.54 35.80
N ALA A 535 24.99 -6.83 35.91
CA ALA A 535 24.09 -7.99 36.00
C ALA A 535 22.72 -7.66 36.59
N ALA A 536 21.68 -7.63 35.73
CA ALA A 536 20.34 -7.28 36.15
C ALA A 536 19.98 -8.20 37.34
N GLN A 537 19.69 -7.61 38.48
CA GLN A 537 19.09 -8.37 39.55
C GLN A 537 17.75 -8.91 38.99
N PRO A 538 17.45 -10.20 39.14
CA PRO A 538 16.20 -10.75 38.68
C PRO A 538 15.06 -9.93 39.27
N ILE A 539 14.20 -9.38 38.41
CA ILE A 539 12.98 -8.69 38.84
C ILE A 539 12.20 -9.70 39.64
N LYS A 540 12.01 -9.41 40.95
CA LYS A 540 11.19 -10.27 41.79
C LYS A 540 9.80 -10.34 41.21
N PRO A 541 9.20 -11.54 41.06
CA PRO A 541 7.87 -11.69 40.47
C PRO A 541 6.76 -10.86 41.14
N GLU A 542 7.01 -10.38 42.35
CA GLU A 542 6.06 -9.61 43.18
C GLU A 542 5.98 -8.11 42.81
N GLU A 543 6.91 -7.57 42.00
CA GLU A 543 6.89 -6.16 41.59
C GLU A 543 6.21 -5.93 40.23
N VAL A 544 5.83 -6.98 39.54
CA VAL A 544 4.94 -6.88 38.38
C VAL A 544 3.54 -6.80 38.90
N LYS A 545 2.97 -5.57 39.04
CA LYS A 545 1.53 -5.41 39.19
C LYS A 545 0.91 -6.27 38.09
N PRO A 546 -0.01 -7.20 38.41
CA PRO A 546 -0.62 -8.03 37.39
C PRO A 546 -1.14 -7.10 36.32
N ALA A 547 -0.62 -7.24 35.10
CA ALA A 547 -1.23 -6.64 33.93
C ALA A 547 -2.72 -6.90 34.07
N VAL A 548 -3.54 -5.86 33.85
CA VAL A 548 -5.00 -6.00 33.89
C VAL A 548 -5.29 -7.34 33.21
N VAL A 549 -5.76 -8.31 34.01
CA VAL A 549 -6.10 -9.63 33.47
C VAL A 549 -7.28 -9.37 32.57
N LEU A 550 -7.00 -9.11 31.31
CA LEU A 550 -8.02 -9.13 30.28
C LEU A 550 -8.67 -10.49 30.44
N LYS A 551 -9.94 -10.50 30.78
CA LYS A 551 -10.73 -11.70 31.08
C LYS A 551 -10.30 -12.78 30.11
N THR A 552 -9.76 -13.86 30.65
CA THR A 552 -9.40 -15.06 29.91
C THR A 552 -10.47 -15.31 28.86
N PHE A 553 -10.10 -15.35 27.59
CA PHE A 553 -11.02 -15.71 26.54
C PHE A 553 -11.71 -17.01 26.93
N PRO A 554 -13.04 -17.14 26.74
CA PRO A 554 -13.72 -18.40 27.02
C PRO A 554 -12.95 -19.52 26.30
N GLN A 555 -12.43 -20.46 27.07
CA GLN A 555 -11.93 -21.73 26.54
C GLN A 555 -13.10 -22.39 25.84
N GLY A 556 -13.17 -22.29 24.53
CA GLY A 556 -14.30 -22.77 23.73
C GLY A 556 -14.43 -22.09 22.39
N ALA A 557 -13.72 -20.97 22.17
CA ALA A 557 -13.59 -20.40 20.83
C ALA A 557 -12.37 -21.01 20.10
N GLU A 558 -12.31 -22.34 20.04
CA GLU A 558 -11.43 -23.08 19.11
C GLU A 558 -11.84 -22.97 17.64
N ARG A 559 -12.76 -22.10 17.33
CA ARG A 559 -12.90 -21.63 15.96
C ARG A 559 -11.92 -20.47 15.81
N SER A 560 -10.85 -20.73 15.04
CA SER A 560 -10.07 -19.67 14.42
C SER A 560 -10.98 -18.47 14.17
N GLY A 561 -10.55 -17.24 14.46
CA GLY A 561 -11.23 -16.02 14.01
C GLY A 561 -11.28 -15.89 12.48
N TYR A 562 -10.66 -16.79 11.76
CA TYR A 562 -11.14 -17.32 10.51
C TYR A 562 -12.44 -18.06 10.83
N VAL A 563 -13.50 -17.29 11.01
CA VAL A 563 -14.76 -17.75 10.44
C VAL A 563 -14.33 -18.09 9.03
N GLU A 564 -14.35 -19.39 8.67
CA GLU A 564 -14.71 -19.76 7.32
C GLU A 564 -15.73 -18.72 6.95
N ALA A 565 -15.32 -17.71 6.17
CA ALA A 565 -16.25 -16.71 5.68
C ALA A 565 -17.24 -17.62 4.97
N GLN A 566 -18.34 -17.91 5.65
CA GLN A 566 -19.36 -18.73 5.03
C GLN A 566 -19.63 -17.92 3.80
N ASN A 567 -19.19 -18.43 2.66
CA ASN A 567 -19.49 -17.85 1.38
C ASN A 567 -20.98 -18.07 1.20
N VAL A 568 -21.72 -17.28 1.95
CA VAL A 568 -23.03 -16.92 1.51
C VAL A 568 -22.75 -16.18 0.22
N ILE A 569 -23.16 -16.76 -0.92
CA ILE A 569 -23.30 -16.04 -2.17
C ILE A 569 -24.31 -14.94 -1.85
N VAL A 570 -23.84 -13.88 -1.27
CA VAL A 570 -24.57 -12.64 -1.16
C VAL A 570 -24.28 -11.96 -2.49
N ALA A 571 -25.17 -12.16 -3.46
CA ALA A 571 -25.39 -11.11 -4.44
C ALA A 571 -25.30 -9.81 -3.66
N SER A 572 -24.42 -8.90 -4.05
CA SER A 572 -24.15 -7.68 -3.32
C SER A 572 -25.45 -6.87 -3.21
N VAL A 573 -26.28 -7.21 -2.20
CA VAL A 573 -27.39 -6.36 -1.81
C VAL A 573 -26.72 -5.09 -1.30
N PRO A 574 -27.00 -3.93 -1.88
CA PRO A 574 -26.44 -2.68 -1.38
C PRO A 574 -26.77 -2.59 0.12
N VAL A 575 -25.76 -2.65 0.96
CA VAL A 575 -25.93 -2.49 2.40
C VAL A 575 -26.16 -1.00 2.63
N PRO A 576 -27.36 -0.56 3.03
CA PRO A 576 -27.66 0.86 3.13
C PRO A 576 -26.84 1.50 4.25
N LEU A 577 -26.33 2.68 3.99
CA LEU A 577 -25.73 3.53 4.99
C LEU A 577 -26.82 4.06 5.93
N LYS A 578 -26.79 3.66 7.20
CA LYS A 578 -27.72 4.10 8.23
C LYS A 578 -27.24 5.41 8.85
N ASP A 579 -28.14 6.40 9.00
CA ASP A 579 -27.87 7.71 9.63
C ASP A 579 -28.47 7.74 11.03
N PHE A 580 -27.66 8.08 12.03
CA PHE A 580 -28.05 8.18 13.43
C PHE A 580 -27.79 9.60 13.94
N SER A 581 -28.81 10.26 14.46
CA SER A 581 -28.69 11.55 15.13
C SER A 581 -28.57 11.35 16.63
N VAL A 582 -27.49 11.80 17.23
CA VAL A 582 -27.30 11.80 18.68
C VAL A 582 -27.65 13.17 19.24
N LEU A 583 -28.51 13.20 20.28
CA LEU A 583 -28.96 14.47 20.88
C LEU A 583 -27.75 15.23 21.48
N ARG A 584 -27.51 16.45 21.01
CA ARG A 584 -26.30 17.25 21.35
C ARG A 584 -24.98 16.52 21.11
N GLY A 585 -24.97 15.59 20.16
CA GLY A 585 -23.83 14.77 19.78
C GLY A 585 -23.54 14.80 18.29
N PRO A 586 -22.58 13.99 17.83
CA PRO A 586 -22.22 13.90 16.42
C PRO A 586 -23.34 13.30 15.57
N ARG A 587 -23.27 13.53 14.27
CA ARG A 587 -23.95 12.66 13.30
C ARG A 587 -23.10 11.40 13.11
N ALA A 588 -23.69 10.25 13.36
CA ALA A 588 -23.05 8.96 13.21
C ALA A 588 -23.66 8.20 12.02
N PHE A 589 -22.82 7.66 11.18
CA PHE A 589 -23.21 6.88 10.02
C PHE A 589 -22.64 5.47 10.14
N VAL A 590 -23.45 4.47 9.83
CA VAL A 590 -23.06 3.06 9.97
C VAL A 590 -23.37 2.30 8.69
N ARG A 591 -22.34 1.63 8.18
CA ARG A 591 -22.44 0.60 7.16
C ARG A 591 -22.05 -0.74 7.77
N GLU A 592 -23.03 -1.61 8.02
CA GLU A 592 -22.82 -2.95 8.54
C GLU A 592 -22.28 -3.86 7.41
N ASP A 593 -21.06 -4.33 7.56
CA ASP A 593 -20.39 -5.18 6.57
C ASP A 593 -19.63 -6.30 7.29
N LYS A 594 -20.19 -7.51 7.27
CA LYS A 594 -19.64 -8.69 7.98
C LYS A 594 -18.65 -9.51 7.14
N SER A 595 -18.23 -8.98 6.00
CA SER A 595 -17.28 -9.69 5.10
C SER A 595 -15.90 -9.91 5.71
N GLN A 596 -15.55 -9.13 6.74
CA GLN A 596 -14.29 -9.21 7.48
C GLN A 596 -14.56 -9.02 8.98
N PRO A 597 -13.83 -9.73 9.88
CA PRO A 597 -14.03 -9.63 11.34
C PRO A 597 -13.37 -8.37 11.92
N ARG A 598 -13.66 -7.21 11.35
CA ARG A 598 -13.08 -5.92 11.73
C ARG A 598 -14.10 -4.80 11.70
N LEU A 599 -13.86 -3.76 12.48
CA LEU A 599 -14.59 -2.51 12.46
C LEU A 599 -13.63 -1.34 12.23
N ALA A 600 -13.93 -0.52 11.23
CA ALA A 600 -13.28 0.75 10.99
C ALA A 600 -14.17 1.90 11.47
N VAL A 601 -13.59 2.85 12.20
CA VAL A 601 -14.28 4.03 12.71
C VAL A 601 -13.49 5.27 12.29
N SER A 602 -14.14 6.24 11.66
CA SER A 602 -13.56 7.56 11.39
C SER A 602 -14.28 8.61 12.24
N VAL A 603 -13.52 9.38 13.01
CA VAL A 603 -14.02 10.53 13.80
C VAL A 603 -13.31 11.77 13.28
N LEU A 604 -13.97 12.51 12.40
CA LEU A 604 -13.36 13.61 11.65
C LEU A 604 -14.07 14.94 11.92
N PHE A 605 -13.28 15.97 12.13
CA PHE A 605 -13.69 17.36 12.31
C PHE A 605 -13.41 18.16 11.03
N GLN A 606 -14.26 19.12 10.72
CA GLN A 606 -14.03 20.03 9.61
C GLN A 606 -12.97 21.07 9.97
N GLY A 607 -12.06 21.38 9.03
CA GLY A 607 -11.06 22.44 9.20
C GLY A 607 -9.67 22.00 8.86
N GLY A 608 -8.98 21.27 9.74
CA GLY A 608 -7.58 20.90 9.50
C GLY A 608 -6.67 22.12 9.37
N ARG A 609 -5.81 22.14 8.34
CA ARG A 609 -4.92 23.27 8.08
C ARG A 609 -5.65 24.59 7.75
N LEU A 610 -6.91 24.55 7.32
CA LEU A 610 -7.73 25.76 7.16
C LEU A 610 -7.95 26.56 8.44
N LEU A 611 -7.73 25.93 9.63
CA LEU A 611 -7.80 26.62 10.93
C LEU A 611 -6.48 27.31 11.29
N GLU A 612 -5.41 27.03 10.55
CA GLU A 612 -4.05 27.50 10.81
C GLU A 612 -3.74 28.77 9.99
N ASP A 613 -2.79 29.54 10.50
CA ASP A 613 -2.17 30.65 9.82
C ASP A 613 -0.62 30.58 9.98
N GLN A 614 0.09 31.65 9.60
CA GLN A 614 1.55 31.72 9.72
C GLN A 614 2.05 31.61 11.16
N THR A 615 1.22 31.92 12.17
CA THR A 615 1.58 31.92 13.59
C THR A 615 1.16 30.65 14.32
N SER A 616 0.28 29.84 13.71
CA SER A 616 -0.28 28.61 14.26
C SER A 616 -0.01 27.38 13.39
N SER A 617 0.87 27.53 12.40
CA SER A 617 1.18 26.49 11.40
C SER A 617 1.78 25.24 12.04
N GLY A 618 1.12 24.09 11.87
CA GLY A 618 1.53 22.79 12.42
C GLY A 618 0.92 22.46 13.79
N MET A 619 0.16 23.38 14.39
CA MET A 619 -0.45 23.16 15.71
C MET A 619 -1.45 22.02 15.71
N THR A 620 -2.24 21.84 14.65
CA THR A 620 -3.19 20.74 14.53
C THR A 620 -2.50 19.38 14.52
N GLU A 621 -1.44 19.23 13.73
CA GLU A 621 -0.65 17.99 13.68
C GLU A 621 -0.02 17.68 15.03
N LEU A 622 0.64 18.67 15.65
CA LEU A 622 1.30 18.48 16.92
C LEU A 622 0.32 18.15 18.05
N MET A 623 -0.85 18.80 18.07
CA MET A 623 -1.93 18.49 19.01
C MET A 623 -2.42 17.04 18.85
N LEU A 624 -2.77 16.60 17.63
CA LEU A 624 -3.26 15.24 17.39
C LEU A 624 -2.23 14.17 17.79
N ARG A 625 -0.94 14.42 17.56
CA ARG A 625 0.15 13.51 17.99
C ARG A 625 0.22 13.40 19.51
N ASN A 626 0.15 14.53 20.21
CA ASN A 626 0.22 14.54 21.66
C ASN A 626 -1.03 13.93 22.32
N MET A 627 -2.21 14.06 21.71
CA MET A 627 -3.43 13.41 22.20
C MET A 627 -3.31 11.87 22.24
N LEU A 628 -2.51 11.26 21.35
CA LEU A 628 -2.25 9.82 21.36
C LEU A 628 -1.23 9.38 22.42
N LYS A 629 -0.63 10.32 23.16
CA LYS A 629 0.39 10.02 24.16
C LYS A 629 -0.18 9.83 25.56
N SER A 630 -1.01 10.74 26.01
CA SER A 630 -1.55 10.66 27.35
C SER A 630 -2.97 11.19 27.45
N THR A 631 -3.78 10.57 28.28
CA THR A 631 -5.06 11.09 28.72
C THR A 631 -4.99 11.36 30.22
N THR A 632 -6.02 11.99 30.79
CA THR A 632 -6.10 12.20 32.25
C THR A 632 -6.09 10.89 33.05
N SER A 633 -6.36 9.75 32.41
CA SER A 633 -6.45 8.43 33.04
C SER A 633 -5.39 7.43 32.59
N ARG A 634 -4.67 7.69 31.48
CA ARG A 634 -3.72 6.75 30.83
C ARG A 634 -2.45 7.44 30.36
N LYS A 635 -1.33 6.72 30.44
CA LYS A 635 -0.06 7.11 29.83
C LYS A 635 0.13 6.44 28.47
N SER A 636 1.13 6.88 27.69
CA SER A 636 1.39 6.45 26.31
C SER A 636 1.59 4.94 26.17
N ASP A 637 2.36 4.33 27.07
CA ASP A 637 2.61 2.89 27.10
C ASP A 637 1.32 2.09 27.31
N LEU A 638 0.45 2.53 28.20
CA LEU A 638 -0.83 1.88 28.48
C LEU A 638 -1.80 2.04 27.29
N ILE A 639 -1.85 3.22 26.66
CA ILE A 639 -2.68 3.47 25.48
C ILE A 639 -2.26 2.54 24.32
N ALA A 640 -0.95 2.46 24.05
CA ALA A 640 -0.41 1.59 23.01
C ALA A 640 -0.72 0.11 23.31
N LEU A 641 -0.48 -0.33 24.54
CA LEU A 641 -0.70 -1.72 24.96
C LEU A 641 -2.18 -2.12 24.88
N GLU A 642 -3.09 -1.29 25.39
CA GLU A 642 -4.53 -1.56 25.33
C GLU A 642 -5.00 -1.65 23.87
N LEU A 643 -4.63 -0.68 23.04
CA LEU A 643 -5.01 -0.62 21.63
C LEU A 643 -4.54 -1.85 20.84
N GLU A 644 -3.27 -2.20 20.99
CA GLU A 644 -2.68 -3.32 20.26
C GLU A 644 -3.20 -4.69 20.76
N ASN A 645 -3.49 -4.83 22.05
CA ASN A 645 -4.18 -6.02 22.59
C ASN A 645 -5.63 -6.15 22.08
N TYR A 646 -6.26 -5.05 21.67
CA TYR A 646 -7.55 -5.09 20.98
C TYR A 646 -7.40 -5.47 19.49
N GLY A 647 -6.17 -5.60 18.97
CA GLY A 647 -5.90 -5.68 17.54
C GLY A 647 -6.35 -4.40 16.86
N GLY A 648 -6.12 -3.27 17.52
CA GLY A 648 -6.50 -1.95 17.08
C GLY A 648 -5.33 -1.12 16.60
N ARG A 649 -5.61 -0.20 15.68
CA ARG A 649 -4.72 0.86 15.22
C ARG A 649 -5.48 2.16 15.15
N ILE A 650 -4.91 3.23 15.69
CA ILE A 650 -5.41 4.59 15.53
C ILE A 650 -4.41 5.38 14.69
N ASP A 651 -4.90 5.91 13.57
CA ASP A 651 -4.14 6.79 12.69
C ASP A 651 -4.67 8.22 12.76
N ILE A 652 -3.73 9.17 12.72
CA ILE A 652 -4.04 10.60 12.63
C ILE A 652 -4.42 10.92 11.18
N VAL A 653 -5.51 11.65 11.03
CA VAL A 653 -5.91 12.28 9.78
C VAL A 653 -5.73 13.77 9.94
N ASN A 654 -4.84 14.37 9.16
CA ASN A 654 -4.64 15.83 9.12
C ASN A 654 -4.52 16.30 7.67
N GLU A 655 -5.68 16.53 7.08
CA GLU A 655 -5.83 17.02 5.72
C GLU A 655 -6.09 18.54 5.72
N PRO A 656 -5.97 19.23 4.59
CA PRO A 656 -6.21 20.66 4.57
C PRO A 656 -7.60 21.09 5.07
N ASP A 657 -8.61 20.27 4.84
CA ASP A 657 -10.02 20.61 5.05
C ASP A 657 -10.70 19.86 6.19
N PHE A 658 -10.04 18.84 6.73
CA PHE A 658 -10.56 18.03 7.84
C PHE A 658 -9.42 17.36 8.59
N TYR A 659 -9.68 17.00 9.85
CA TYR A 659 -8.71 16.39 10.75
C TYR A 659 -9.39 15.51 11.77
N GLY A 660 -8.65 14.66 12.44
CA GLY A 660 -9.15 13.77 13.48
C GLY A 660 -8.45 12.43 13.48
N PHE A 661 -9.20 11.36 13.70
CA PHE A 661 -8.68 10.03 13.88
C PHE A 661 -9.47 8.97 13.10
N THR A 662 -8.76 7.96 12.64
CA THR A 662 -9.36 6.69 12.22
C THR A 662 -8.93 5.60 13.18
N LEU A 663 -9.85 4.73 13.57
CA LEU A 663 -9.61 3.51 14.34
C LEU A 663 -9.96 2.33 13.45
N ASP A 664 -9.07 1.35 13.40
CA ASP A 664 -9.30 0.07 12.76
C ASP A 664 -9.00 -1.02 13.77
N VAL A 665 -9.98 -1.88 14.08
CA VAL A 665 -9.90 -2.83 15.18
C VAL A 665 -10.62 -4.14 14.87
N LEU A 666 -10.21 -5.23 15.51
CA LEU A 666 -10.94 -6.50 15.47
C LEU A 666 -12.35 -6.33 16.07
N SER A 667 -13.39 -6.79 15.36
CA SER A 667 -14.80 -6.56 15.75
C SER A 667 -15.13 -6.97 17.17
N ARG A 668 -14.54 -8.07 17.65
CA ARG A 668 -14.73 -8.57 19.03
C ARG A 668 -14.30 -7.59 20.12
N ASN A 669 -13.41 -6.64 19.77
CA ASN A 669 -12.83 -5.65 20.69
C ASN A 669 -13.25 -4.22 20.33
N ALA A 670 -14.26 -4.04 19.47
CA ALA A 670 -14.69 -2.74 18.98
C ALA A 670 -15.11 -1.77 20.11
N GLU A 671 -15.93 -2.23 21.05
CA GLU A 671 -16.45 -1.38 22.12
C GLU A 671 -15.35 -0.80 23.02
N PRO A 672 -14.43 -1.59 23.60
CA PRO A 672 -13.36 -1.03 24.42
C PRO A 672 -12.39 -0.14 23.61
N ALA A 673 -12.12 -0.45 22.36
CA ALA A 673 -11.26 0.36 21.50
C ALA A 673 -11.90 1.72 21.16
N ILE A 674 -13.20 1.78 20.90
CA ILE A 674 -13.90 3.04 20.69
C ILE A 674 -13.92 3.88 21.98
N LYS A 675 -14.13 3.27 23.14
CA LYS A 675 -14.05 3.99 24.42
C LYS A 675 -12.66 4.58 24.66
N LEU A 676 -11.60 3.86 24.29
CA LEU A 676 -10.23 4.39 24.33
C LEU A 676 -10.06 5.57 23.36
N LEU A 677 -10.56 5.47 22.11
CA LEU A 677 -10.53 6.56 21.16
C LEU A 677 -11.27 7.80 21.68
N LEU A 678 -12.44 7.62 22.31
CA LEU A 678 -13.19 8.73 22.89
C LEU A 678 -12.47 9.36 24.07
N ASP A 679 -11.81 8.59 24.92
CA ASP A 679 -10.98 9.12 26.02
C ASP A 679 -9.81 9.96 25.48
N ILE A 680 -9.16 9.50 24.41
CA ILE A 680 -8.10 10.25 23.71
C ILE A 680 -8.62 11.59 23.14
N ILE A 681 -9.83 11.60 22.57
CA ILE A 681 -10.41 12.81 21.97
C ILE A 681 -10.91 13.79 23.04
N GLU A 682 -11.54 13.28 24.10
CA GLU A 682 -12.23 14.12 25.10
C GLU A 682 -11.33 14.53 26.26
N ASN A 683 -10.38 13.71 26.65
CA ASN A 683 -9.61 13.87 27.89
C ASN A 683 -8.08 13.82 27.65
N PRO A 684 -7.54 14.44 26.61
CA PRO A 684 -6.10 14.43 26.40
C PRO A 684 -5.39 15.14 27.55
N PHE A 685 -4.18 14.67 27.87
CA PHE A 685 -3.27 15.31 28.79
C PHE A 685 -1.96 15.64 28.05
N PHE A 686 -1.63 16.93 27.93
CA PHE A 686 -0.45 17.38 27.21
C PHE A 686 0.75 17.42 28.17
N ASP A 687 1.48 16.30 28.30
CA ASP A 687 2.71 16.23 29.12
C ASP A 687 3.87 16.94 28.43
N LYS A 688 4.66 17.71 29.18
CA LYS A 688 5.78 18.50 28.66
C LYS A 688 6.91 17.67 28.04
N ASN A 689 7.19 16.49 28.61
CA ASN A 689 8.23 15.61 28.10
C ASN A 689 7.77 14.93 26.83
N GLU A 690 6.52 14.45 26.80
CA GLU A 690 5.89 13.86 25.62
C GLU A 690 5.80 14.90 24.48
N LEU A 691 5.43 16.14 24.81
CA LEU A 691 5.40 17.23 23.82
C LEU A 691 6.78 17.48 23.23
N THR A 692 7.84 17.47 24.04
CA THR A 692 9.21 17.66 23.54
C THR A 692 9.59 16.54 22.58
N THR A 693 9.29 15.30 22.95
CA THR A 693 9.57 14.12 22.13
C THR A 693 8.80 14.14 20.81
N GLU A 694 7.51 14.48 20.84
CA GLU A 694 6.69 14.54 19.62
C GLU A 694 7.03 15.74 18.73
N ARG A 695 7.42 16.86 19.32
CA ARG A 695 7.89 18.03 18.59
C ARG A 695 9.17 17.73 17.81
N ASP A 696 10.15 17.08 18.45
CA ASP A 696 11.40 16.68 17.80
C ASP A 696 11.14 15.68 16.67
N ALA A 697 10.24 14.72 16.89
CA ALA A 697 9.84 13.76 15.87
C ALA A 697 9.10 14.42 14.69
N LEU A 698 8.21 15.38 14.95
CA LEU A 698 7.51 16.11 13.89
C LEU A 698 8.48 16.94 13.05
N LEU A 699 9.45 17.60 13.67
CA LEU A 699 10.50 18.35 12.97
C LEU A 699 11.38 17.42 12.11
N ALA A 700 11.74 16.26 12.65
CA ALA A 700 12.50 15.26 11.90
C ALA A 700 11.70 14.72 10.70
N GLU A 701 10.42 14.45 10.87
CA GLU A 701 9.54 14.00 9.78
C GLU A 701 9.32 15.10 8.72
N ALA A 702 9.18 16.36 9.15
CA ALA A 702 9.15 17.49 8.22
C ALA A 702 10.44 17.59 7.37
N GLY A 703 11.59 17.32 7.97
CA GLY A 703 12.87 17.22 7.26
C GLY A 703 12.87 16.10 6.22
N ARG A 704 12.49 14.86 6.63
CA ARG A 704 12.39 13.71 5.72
C ARG A 704 11.42 13.93 4.57
N ARG A 705 10.29 14.62 4.84
CA ARG A 705 9.34 14.97 3.79
C ARG A 705 9.97 15.87 2.73
N MET A 706 10.81 16.81 3.17
CA MET A 706 11.56 17.65 2.23
C MET A 706 12.59 16.86 1.44
N ASP A 707 13.14 15.76 1.97
CA ASP A 707 14.08 14.89 1.24
C ASP A 707 13.42 14.12 0.09
N ALA A 708 12.09 13.95 0.09
CA ALA A 708 11.34 13.32 -0.98
C ALA A 708 11.00 14.34 -2.09
N ASP A 709 11.74 14.35 -3.18
CA ASP A 709 11.73 15.41 -4.21
C ASP A 709 10.37 15.66 -4.85
N GLN A 710 9.60 14.61 -5.19
CA GLN A 710 8.25 14.78 -5.74
C GLN A 710 7.30 15.44 -4.74
N THR A 711 7.38 15.03 -3.48
CA THR A 711 6.58 15.60 -2.39
C THR A 711 6.97 17.07 -2.15
N ARG A 712 8.27 17.37 -2.17
CA ARG A 712 8.76 18.73 -2.03
C ARG A 712 8.33 19.61 -3.21
N ALA A 713 8.40 19.10 -4.42
CA ALA A 713 7.91 19.80 -5.60
C ALA A 713 6.39 20.11 -5.50
N GLU A 714 5.60 19.17 -4.95
CA GLU A 714 4.16 19.42 -4.70
C GLU A 714 3.95 20.50 -3.62
N ASP A 715 4.68 20.47 -2.51
CA ASP A 715 4.60 21.51 -1.48
C ASP A 715 4.95 22.89 -2.04
N LEU A 716 6.01 23.01 -2.85
CA LEU A 716 6.39 24.25 -3.55
C LEU A 716 5.31 24.71 -4.54
N MET A 717 4.66 23.80 -5.23
CA MET A 717 3.53 24.12 -6.12
C MET A 717 2.35 24.70 -5.33
N TRP A 718 1.97 24.08 -4.20
CA TRP A 718 0.89 24.59 -3.35
C TRP A 718 1.24 25.97 -2.78
N GLU A 719 2.47 26.19 -2.35
CA GLU A 719 2.97 27.51 -1.92
C GLU A 719 2.92 28.55 -3.05
N SER A 720 3.22 28.13 -4.30
CA SER A 720 3.11 28.99 -5.48
C SER A 720 1.66 29.33 -5.80
N LEU A 721 0.75 28.34 -5.75
CA LEU A 721 -0.67 28.53 -6.06
C LEU A 721 -1.40 29.36 -4.99
N TYR A 722 -1.04 29.22 -3.71
CA TYR A 722 -1.78 29.79 -2.59
C TYR A 722 -0.87 30.56 -1.62
N PRO A 723 -0.12 31.57 -2.10
CA PRO A 723 0.78 32.35 -1.24
C PRO A 723 0.01 33.07 -0.13
N GLY A 724 0.44 32.87 1.12
CA GLY A 724 -0.19 33.43 2.31
C GLY A 724 -1.52 32.83 2.74
N HIS A 725 -2.04 31.86 2.00
CA HIS A 725 -3.27 31.13 2.34
C HIS A 725 -2.91 29.79 3.05
N PRO A 726 -3.76 29.25 3.96
CA PRO A 726 -3.53 27.97 4.63
C PRO A 726 -3.20 26.78 3.69
N TYR A 727 -3.75 26.73 2.49
CA TYR A 727 -3.42 25.69 1.51
C TYR A 727 -1.98 25.72 1.00
N GLY A 728 -1.29 26.86 1.09
CA GLY A 728 0.12 27.00 0.77
C GLY A 728 1.06 26.76 1.95
N ILE A 729 0.54 26.52 3.15
CA ILE A 729 1.34 26.18 4.34
C ILE A 729 1.86 24.74 4.21
N PRO A 730 3.12 24.45 4.57
CA PRO A 730 3.66 23.09 4.59
C PRO A 730 2.83 22.15 5.47
N ARG A 731 2.72 20.88 5.06
CA ARG A 731 1.88 19.88 5.75
C ARG A 731 2.16 19.75 7.24
N PHE A 732 3.43 19.74 7.61
CA PHE A 732 3.87 19.60 9.01
C PHE A 732 4.15 20.92 9.70
N GLY A 733 3.80 22.04 9.08
CA GLY A 733 3.91 23.37 9.65
C GLY A 733 5.28 24.02 9.51
N ILE A 734 5.38 25.24 10.06
CA ILE A 734 6.60 26.05 10.05
C ILE A 734 7.47 25.67 11.25
N PRO A 735 8.75 25.29 11.07
CA PRO A 735 9.59 24.80 12.17
C PRO A 735 9.70 25.75 13.36
N GLY A 736 9.73 27.08 13.13
CA GLY A 736 9.78 28.09 14.19
C GLY A 736 8.53 28.05 15.08
N VAL A 737 7.35 27.88 14.49
CA VAL A 737 6.07 27.81 15.22
C VAL A 737 6.02 26.52 16.05
N ILE A 738 6.38 25.39 15.44
CA ILE A 738 6.41 24.09 16.12
C ILE A 738 7.35 24.11 17.32
N LYS A 739 8.56 24.72 17.18
CA LYS A 739 9.54 24.84 18.27
C LYS A 739 9.02 25.66 19.45
N SER A 740 8.19 26.67 19.21
CA SER A 740 7.64 27.54 20.26
C SER A 740 6.38 27.00 20.95
N ALA A 741 5.82 25.88 20.45
CA ALA A 741 4.61 25.28 21.02
C ALA A 741 4.82 24.80 22.47
N THR A 742 3.83 25.03 23.31
CA THR A 742 3.79 24.63 24.73
C THR A 742 2.55 23.76 25.01
N ASP A 743 2.53 23.09 26.16
CA ASP A 743 1.36 22.37 26.66
C ASP A 743 0.11 23.29 26.69
N ALA A 744 0.24 24.49 27.24
CA ALA A 744 -0.85 25.47 27.31
C ALA A 744 -1.39 25.85 25.91
N THR A 745 -0.50 26.05 24.92
CA THR A 745 -0.95 26.36 23.55
C THR A 745 -1.67 25.18 22.87
N LEU A 746 -1.31 23.94 23.19
CA LEU A 746 -2.02 22.76 22.69
C LEU A 746 -3.39 22.60 23.39
N GLU A 747 -3.48 22.86 24.70
CA GLU A 747 -4.76 22.86 25.43
C GLU A 747 -5.73 23.91 24.86
N GLU A 748 -5.25 25.13 24.62
CA GLU A 748 -6.03 26.19 23.99
C GLU A 748 -6.47 25.79 22.57
N TRP A 749 -5.58 25.19 21.77
CA TRP A 749 -5.89 24.74 20.41
C TRP A 749 -6.94 23.63 20.42
N HIS A 750 -6.84 22.65 21.33
CA HIS A 750 -7.84 21.61 21.53
C HIS A 750 -9.21 22.19 21.93
N ALA A 751 -9.23 23.12 22.89
CA ALA A 751 -10.46 23.76 23.33
C ALA A 751 -11.12 24.56 22.21
N LYS A 752 -10.35 25.26 21.38
CA LYS A 752 -10.82 26.09 20.26
C LYS A 752 -11.33 25.23 19.09
N THR A 753 -10.71 24.08 18.82
CA THR A 753 -10.96 23.29 17.61
C THR A 753 -11.85 22.09 17.89
N ILE A 754 -11.43 21.12 18.69
CA ILE A 754 -12.18 19.87 18.94
C ILE A 754 -13.41 20.09 19.80
N ARG A 755 -13.29 20.86 20.91
CA ARG A 755 -14.39 21.08 21.86
C ARG A 755 -15.52 21.95 21.31
N LYS A 756 -15.29 22.73 20.27
CA LYS A 756 -16.28 23.64 19.66
C LYS A 756 -16.95 23.09 18.41
N GLN A 757 -16.70 21.82 18.04
CA GLN A 757 -17.24 21.22 16.83
C GLN A 757 -17.88 19.87 17.11
N PHE A 758 -18.90 19.51 16.29
CA PHE A 758 -19.32 18.12 16.14
C PHE A 758 -18.53 17.43 15.04
N PRO A 759 -17.92 16.27 15.31
CA PRO A 759 -17.32 15.47 14.25
C PRO A 759 -18.39 14.76 13.41
N VAL A 760 -17.99 14.35 12.22
CA VAL A 760 -18.63 13.28 11.47
C VAL A 760 -18.05 11.96 11.97
N VAL A 761 -18.91 11.04 12.42
CA VAL A 761 -18.55 9.71 12.86
C VAL A 761 -19.03 8.69 11.83
N MET A 762 -18.11 7.91 11.28
CA MET A 762 -18.41 6.86 10.29
C MET A 762 -17.92 5.51 10.80
N LEU A 763 -18.82 4.53 10.85
CA LEU A 763 -18.52 3.14 11.21
C LEU A 763 -18.75 2.24 9.98
N VAL A 764 -17.75 1.43 9.64
CA VAL A 764 -17.85 0.44 8.56
C VAL A 764 -17.29 -0.90 9.04
N GLY A 765 -18.08 -1.95 9.00
CA GLY A 765 -17.59 -3.28 9.35
C GLY A 765 -18.59 -4.17 10.08
N ASP A 766 -18.05 -5.23 10.70
CA ASP A 766 -18.81 -6.22 11.44
C ASP A 766 -19.24 -5.67 12.81
N THR A 767 -20.44 -5.11 12.85
CA THR A 767 -21.02 -4.49 14.05
C THR A 767 -22.56 -4.55 14.02
N ASP A 768 -23.19 -4.47 15.19
CA ASP A 768 -24.55 -3.96 15.36
C ASP A 768 -24.47 -2.45 15.58
N GLY A 769 -24.61 -1.71 14.50
CA GLY A 769 -24.39 -0.27 14.51
C GLY A 769 -25.38 0.49 15.39
N SER A 770 -26.62 0.03 15.50
CA SER A 770 -27.65 0.66 16.33
C SER A 770 -27.30 0.55 17.82
N ALA A 771 -26.96 -0.66 18.26
CA ALA A 771 -26.55 -0.90 19.65
C ALA A 771 -25.25 -0.14 19.99
N LEU A 772 -24.27 -0.15 19.09
CA LEU A 772 -22.99 0.48 19.33
C LEU A 772 -23.09 2.01 19.39
N VAL A 773 -23.83 2.64 18.46
CA VAL A 773 -24.00 4.10 18.46
C VAL A 773 -24.78 4.55 19.70
N SER A 774 -25.88 3.89 20.05
CA SER A 774 -26.67 4.27 21.22
C SER A 774 -25.92 4.10 22.53
N LYS A 775 -25.07 3.08 22.66
CA LYS A 775 -24.34 2.78 23.89
C LYS A 775 -23.10 3.64 24.11
N ILE A 776 -22.38 4.00 23.03
CA ILE A 776 -21.08 4.64 23.14
C ILE A 776 -21.16 6.14 22.85
N PHE A 777 -21.83 6.54 21.77
CA PHE A 777 -21.86 7.95 21.35
C PHE A 777 -22.99 8.75 22.02
N SER A 778 -23.88 8.10 22.77
CA SER A 778 -24.88 8.81 23.60
C SER A 778 -24.22 9.67 24.68
N ASP A 779 -23.08 9.26 25.22
CA ASP A 779 -22.39 9.93 26.33
C ASP A 779 -21.09 10.60 25.92
N GLY A 780 -20.45 10.14 24.82
CA GLY A 780 -19.24 10.75 24.27
C GLY A 780 -19.52 11.76 23.16
N LEU A 781 -18.60 12.70 22.97
CA LEU A 781 -18.65 13.74 21.92
C LEU A 781 -19.86 14.70 22.05
N ARG A 782 -20.46 14.83 23.23
CA ARG A 782 -21.50 15.82 23.50
C ARG A 782 -20.90 17.22 23.57
N ARG A 783 -21.62 18.21 23.02
CA ARG A 783 -21.22 19.61 23.04
C ARG A 783 -22.36 20.47 23.56
N GLU A 784 -22.09 21.32 24.53
CA GLU A 784 -23.07 22.30 25.04
C GLU A 784 -23.16 23.50 24.09
N GLU A 785 -21.99 23.94 23.57
CA GLU A 785 -21.90 25.00 22.60
C GLU A 785 -21.08 24.54 21.39
N VAL A 786 -21.60 24.81 20.21
CA VAL A 786 -20.93 24.53 18.93
C VAL A 786 -20.72 25.83 18.20
N ASP A 787 -19.51 26.10 17.76
CA ASP A 787 -19.23 27.22 16.91
C ASP A 787 -19.77 26.94 15.51
N LYS A 788 -20.92 27.53 15.19
CA LYS A 788 -21.55 27.44 13.87
C LYS A 788 -20.82 28.29 12.81
N THR A 789 -19.82 29.03 13.20
CA THR A 789 -19.18 30.08 12.39
C THR A 789 -17.81 29.71 11.85
N LEU A 790 -17.48 28.41 11.76
CA LEU A 790 -16.27 27.98 11.05
C LEU A 790 -16.41 28.36 9.56
N LYS A 791 -16.29 29.66 9.30
CA LYS A 791 -16.30 30.18 7.93
C LYS A 791 -14.94 29.88 7.32
N VAL A 792 -14.92 28.93 6.40
CA VAL A 792 -13.80 28.77 5.48
C VAL A 792 -13.72 30.05 4.64
N ASN A 793 -12.73 30.87 4.93
CA ASN A 793 -12.52 32.11 4.17
C ASN A 793 -11.86 31.75 2.84
N ILE A 794 -12.62 31.79 1.76
CA ILE A 794 -12.10 31.61 0.41
C ILE A 794 -11.65 32.96 -0.09
N PRO A 795 -10.36 33.20 -0.33
CA PRO A 795 -9.94 34.44 -0.95
C PRO A 795 -10.53 34.50 -2.37
N THR A 796 -11.27 35.56 -2.65
CA THR A 796 -11.85 35.77 -3.99
C THR A 796 -10.81 36.20 -5.02
N THR A 797 -9.68 36.73 -4.55
CA THR A 797 -8.52 37.13 -5.38
C THR A 797 -7.25 36.53 -4.78
N LEU A 798 -6.52 35.78 -5.59
CA LEU A 798 -5.21 35.25 -5.26
C LEU A 798 -4.15 35.86 -6.17
N PRO A 799 -2.93 36.15 -5.69
CA PRO A 799 -1.83 36.60 -6.51
C PRO A 799 -1.55 35.67 -7.69
N THR A 800 -0.93 36.23 -8.75
CA THR A 800 -0.41 35.42 -9.84
C THR A 800 0.57 34.38 -9.31
N ALA A 801 0.40 33.12 -9.71
CA ALA A 801 1.31 32.07 -9.32
C ALA A 801 2.69 32.26 -9.96
N ALA A 802 3.75 32.09 -9.17
CA ALA A 802 5.13 32.17 -9.63
C ALA A 802 5.83 30.83 -9.43
N ASP A 803 6.73 30.45 -10.33
CA ASP A 803 7.52 29.22 -10.19
C ASP A 803 8.35 29.26 -8.90
N LYS A 804 8.28 28.19 -8.10
CA LYS A 804 9.09 27.95 -6.92
C LYS A 804 10.12 26.85 -7.23
N ILE A 805 11.40 27.18 -7.11
CA ILE A 805 12.49 26.30 -7.53
C ILE A 805 13.44 26.09 -6.37
N GLU A 806 13.77 24.85 -6.09
CA GLU A 806 14.78 24.43 -5.13
C GLU A 806 15.86 23.59 -5.84
N GLN A 807 17.13 23.83 -5.46
CA GLN A 807 18.28 23.10 -6.00
C GLN A 807 18.87 22.19 -4.93
N ARG A 808 19.15 20.93 -5.28
CA ARG A 808 19.68 19.92 -4.38
C ARG A 808 20.70 19.01 -5.08
N SER A 809 21.45 18.26 -4.29
CA SER A 809 22.33 17.21 -4.80
C SER A 809 21.50 16.00 -5.23
N ARG A 810 20.96 16.05 -6.45
CA ARG A 810 20.08 15.03 -7.04
C ARG A 810 20.51 14.74 -8.49
N SER A 811 20.01 13.61 -9.00
CA SER A 811 20.24 13.20 -10.39
C SER A 811 19.06 13.53 -11.33
N MET A 812 17.89 13.75 -10.75
CA MET A 812 16.63 13.97 -11.48
C MET A 812 16.03 15.34 -11.13
N THR A 813 15.20 15.85 -12.04
CA THR A 813 14.31 16.97 -11.77
C THR A 813 12.90 16.46 -11.49
N SER A 814 12.36 16.78 -10.33
CA SER A 814 10.96 16.52 -9.95
C SER A 814 10.14 17.80 -10.09
N GLN A 815 9.00 17.71 -10.77
CA GLN A 815 8.11 18.84 -11.03
C GLN A 815 6.68 18.53 -10.58
N SER A 816 6.04 19.51 -9.96
CA SER A 816 4.60 19.54 -9.77
C SER A 816 4.04 20.82 -10.39
N ILE A 817 3.06 20.66 -11.26
CA ILE A 817 2.43 21.75 -12.00
C ILE A 817 0.95 21.76 -11.62
N GLY A 818 0.47 22.86 -11.06
CA GLY A 818 -0.89 22.99 -10.58
C GLY A 818 -1.65 24.12 -11.28
N ILE A 819 -2.89 23.85 -11.63
CA ILE A 819 -3.84 24.84 -12.14
C ILE A 819 -4.95 25.01 -11.12
N ARG A 820 -5.16 26.22 -10.61
CA ARG A 820 -6.20 26.47 -9.60
C ARG A 820 -7.59 26.11 -10.11
N VAL A 821 -8.34 25.42 -9.28
CA VAL A 821 -9.77 25.16 -9.47
C VAL A 821 -10.52 25.97 -8.44
N MET A 822 -11.06 27.11 -8.85
CA MET A 822 -11.81 27.98 -7.94
C MET A 822 -13.15 27.36 -7.58
N GLY A 823 -13.56 27.43 -6.30
CA GLY A 823 -14.84 26.89 -5.83
C GLY A 823 -16.05 27.41 -6.59
N GLN A 824 -15.97 28.62 -7.13
CA GLN A 824 -17.00 29.20 -8.02
C GLN A 824 -17.17 28.42 -9.33
N SER A 825 -16.17 27.68 -9.78
CA SER A 825 -16.23 26.86 -11.00
C SER A 825 -16.92 25.50 -10.77
N ILE A 826 -17.10 25.10 -9.51
CA ILE A 826 -17.79 23.86 -9.12
C ILE A 826 -19.15 24.22 -8.54
N THR A 827 -20.20 24.13 -9.36
CA THR A 827 -21.54 24.48 -8.96
C THR A 827 -22.39 23.27 -8.53
N SER A 828 -21.89 22.08 -8.80
CA SER A 828 -22.57 20.80 -8.49
C SER A 828 -21.56 19.66 -8.32
N PHE A 829 -21.98 18.56 -7.70
CA PHE A 829 -21.18 17.34 -7.65
C PHE A 829 -20.91 16.74 -9.03
N ASN A 830 -21.80 16.97 -10.02
CA ASN A 830 -21.55 16.57 -11.40
C ASN A 830 -20.36 17.32 -12.01
N ASP A 831 -20.14 18.59 -11.67
CA ASP A 831 -18.95 19.33 -12.08
C ASP A 831 -17.67 18.72 -11.49
N LEU A 832 -17.74 18.32 -10.22
CA LEU A 832 -16.64 17.63 -9.55
C LEU A 832 -16.29 16.30 -10.24
N TYR A 833 -17.29 15.46 -10.50
CA TYR A 833 -17.09 14.20 -11.21
C TYR A 833 -16.58 14.39 -12.64
N ALA A 834 -17.05 15.44 -13.32
CA ALA A 834 -16.55 15.79 -14.65
C ALA A 834 -15.06 16.19 -14.61
N LEU A 835 -14.62 16.85 -13.54
CA LEU A 835 -13.19 17.17 -13.33
C LEU A 835 -12.36 15.95 -12.97
N GLU A 836 -12.87 15.03 -12.15
CA GLU A 836 -12.20 13.75 -11.88
C GLU A 836 -12.03 12.94 -13.18
N MET A 837 -13.08 12.87 -14.00
CA MET A 837 -13.03 12.24 -15.31
C MET A 837 -12.02 12.93 -16.24
N LEU A 838 -11.97 14.27 -16.25
CA LEU A 838 -11.01 15.04 -17.04
C LEU A 838 -9.56 14.67 -16.64
N GLY A 839 -9.28 14.50 -15.33
CA GLY A 839 -7.98 14.04 -14.85
C GLY A 839 -7.63 12.66 -15.38
N ASN A 840 -8.58 11.73 -15.40
CA ASN A 840 -8.38 10.38 -15.95
C ASN A 840 -8.23 10.39 -17.47
N ILE A 841 -9.01 11.22 -18.19
CA ILE A 841 -8.84 11.44 -19.63
C ILE A 841 -7.43 11.98 -19.93
N ALA A 842 -6.95 12.94 -19.15
CA ALA A 842 -5.61 13.49 -19.34
C ALA A 842 -4.50 12.47 -19.04
N SER A 843 -4.64 11.69 -17.96
CA SER A 843 -3.63 10.67 -17.58
C SER A 843 -3.57 9.49 -18.55
N CYS A 844 -4.72 9.00 -19.02
CA CYS A 844 -4.83 7.83 -19.87
C CYS A 844 -4.88 8.18 -21.37
N GLY A 845 -4.99 9.46 -21.73
CA GLY A 845 -5.10 9.95 -23.09
C GLY A 845 -3.82 10.60 -23.61
N LYS A 846 -3.97 11.51 -24.56
CA LYS A 846 -2.85 12.18 -25.25
C LYS A 846 -1.79 12.82 -24.35
N PRO A 847 -2.13 13.56 -23.27
CA PRO A 847 -1.09 14.14 -22.41
C PRO A 847 -0.17 13.07 -21.80
N GLY A 848 -0.74 11.97 -21.30
CA GLY A 848 0.04 10.83 -20.80
C GLY A 848 0.87 10.15 -21.89
N GLU A 849 0.30 9.94 -23.08
CA GLU A 849 0.99 9.36 -24.23
C GLU A 849 2.23 10.17 -24.64
N GLU A 850 2.08 11.49 -24.81
CA GLU A 850 3.18 12.37 -25.26
C GLU A 850 4.29 12.49 -24.22
N LEU A 851 3.96 12.40 -22.92
CA LEU A 851 4.94 12.52 -21.84
C LEU A 851 5.66 11.22 -21.53
N GLU A 852 4.96 10.10 -21.49
CA GLU A 852 5.54 8.82 -21.03
C GLU A 852 5.92 7.86 -22.14
N TRP A 853 5.24 7.93 -23.30
CA TRP A 853 5.38 6.90 -24.33
C TRP A 853 6.05 7.41 -25.59
N LYS A 854 5.83 8.67 -25.95
CA LYS A 854 6.42 9.28 -27.14
C LYS A 854 7.64 10.11 -26.75
N ASP A 855 8.82 9.75 -27.28
CA ASP A 855 10.13 10.38 -26.96
C ASP A 855 10.53 10.35 -25.46
N ASN A 856 9.69 9.78 -24.59
CA ASN A 856 9.92 9.59 -23.15
C ASN A 856 10.54 10.80 -22.40
N PRO A 857 10.04 12.03 -22.52
CA PRO A 857 10.66 13.16 -21.85
C PRO A 857 10.47 13.14 -20.35
N ALA A 858 9.49 12.33 -19.84
CA ALA A 858 9.16 12.23 -18.43
C ALA A 858 8.86 10.79 -17.99
N SER A 859 8.83 10.57 -16.70
CA SER A 859 8.41 9.32 -16.05
C SER A 859 7.53 9.60 -14.84
N GLY A 860 6.69 8.63 -14.45
CA GLY A 860 5.81 8.73 -13.29
C GLY A 860 4.78 9.86 -13.43
N VAL A 861 4.26 10.07 -14.65
CA VAL A 861 3.29 11.11 -14.92
C VAL A 861 1.96 10.78 -14.26
N THR A 862 1.50 11.65 -13.38
CA THR A 862 0.15 11.57 -12.78
C THR A 862 -0.57 12.89 -12.98
N ILE A 863 -1.83 12.83 -13.41
CA ILE A 863 -2.68 14.02 -13.56
C ILE A 863 -3.98 13.77 -12.78
N ARG A 864 -4.29 14.64 -11.82
CA ARG A 864 -5.41 14.43 -10.90
C ARG A 864 -6.05 15.73 -10.44
N LEU A 865 -7.31 15.65 -10.02
CA LEU A 865 -7.95 16.71 -9.27
C LEU A 865 -7.58 16.58 -7.78
N ALA A 866 -6.97 17.61 -7.21
CA ALA A 866 -6.79 17.76 -5.78
C ALA A 866 -7.92 18.64 -5.23
N GLN A 867 -9.03 18.01 -4.87
CA GLN A 867 -10.22 18.67 -4.34
C GLN A 867 -9.94 19.31 -2.98
N ARG A 868 -10.49 20.53 -2.75
CA ARG A 868 -10.52 21.24 -1.46
C ARG A 868 -11.91 21.82 -1.24
N LEU A 869 -12.28 22.12 0.01
CA LEU A 869 -13.57 22.75 0.34
C LEU A 869 -13.73 24.13 -0.28
N ALA A 870 -12.67 24.93 -0.19
CA ALA A 870 -12.71 26.33 -0.62
C ALA A 870 -12.36 26.51 -2.11
N SER A 871 -11.47 25.69 -2.59
CA SER A 871 -10.87 25.75 -3.92
C SER A 871 -10.09 24.45 -4.10
N GLY A 872 -9.38 24.26 -5.19
CA GLY A 872 -8.57 23.08 -5.41
C GLY A 872 -7.49 23.31 -6.45
N ALA A 873 -6.92 22.24 -6.95
CA ALA A 873 -6.02 22.32 -8.09
C ALA A 873 -6.15 21.08 -8.98
N PHE A 874 -6.02 21.29 -10.25
CA PHE A 874 -5.73 20.25 -11.22
C PHE A 874 -4.21 20.08 -11.24
N VAL A 875 -3.71 18.96 -10.76
CA VAL A 875 -2.28 18.75 -10.45
C VAL A 875 -1.69 17.72 -11.37
N ALA A 876 -0.58 18.06 -12.02
CA ALA A 876 0.27 17.13 -12.74
C ALA A 876 1.63 16.99 -12.03
N GLN A 877 2.07 15.76 -11.82
CA GLN A 877 3.38 15.43 -11.25
C GLN A 877 4.17 14.59 -12.25
N LEU A 878 5.46 14.85 -12.36
CA LEU A 878 6.35 14.14 -13.27
C LEU A 878 7.82 14.29 -12.82
N SER A 879 8.63 13.30 -13.18
CA SER A 879 10.09 13.33 -13.04
C SER A 879 10.76 13.31 -14.42
N THR A 880 11.84 14.07 -14.58
CA THR A 880 12.56 14.23 -15.85
C THR A 880 14.06 14.20 -15.65
N LEU A 881 14.80 13.93 -16.70
CA LEU A 881 16.18 14.38 -16.75
C LEU A 881 16.24 15.91 -16.78
N PRO A 882 17.28 16.56 -16.23
CA PRO A 882 17.37 18.03 -16.16
C PRO A 882 17.22 18.72 -17.52
N GLU A 883 17.76 18.15 -18.56
CA GLU A 883 17.68 18.65 -19.95
C GLU A 883 16.25 18.59 -20.53
N ASN A 884 15.40 17.75 -20.01
CA ASN A 884 14.02 17.57 -20.47
C ASN A 884 12.99 18.38 -19.64
N GLU A 885 13.42 19.06 -18.57
CA GLU A 885 12.52 19.78 -17.66
C GLU A 885 11.57 20.74 -18.38
N GLN A 886 12.12 21.58 -19.25
CA GLN A 886 11.33 22.59 -19.96
C GLN A 886 10.47 21.98 -21.07
N LYS A 887 11.02 21.01 -21.81
CA LYS A 887 10.28 20.28 -22.86
C LYS A 887 9.04 19.58 -22.29
N ALA A 888 9.18 18.88 -21.15
CA ALA A 888 8.06 18.18 -20.53
C ALA A 888 6.96 19.13 -20.04
N LYS A 889 7.34 20.28 -19.46
CA LYS A 889 6.40 21.34 -19.07
C LYS A 889 5.61 21.87 -20.28
N GLU A 890 6.28 22.17 -21.37
CA GLU A 890 5.66 22.71 -22.60
C GLU A 890 4.68 21.72 -23.21
N ILE A 891 5.06 20.44 -23.31
CA ILE A 891 4.19 19.36 -23.79
C ILE A 891 2.94 19.26 -22.91
N LEU A 892 3.09 19.18 -21.58
CA LEU A 892 1.98 19.08 -20.66
C LEU A 892 0.98 20.22 -20.82
N ILE A 893 1.47 21.45 -20.82
CA ILE A 893 0.59 22.64 -20.94
C ILE A 893 -0.11 22.68 -22.30
N ALA A 894 0.61 22.39 -23.38
CA ALA A 894 0.03 22.36 -24.73
C ALA A 894 -1.09 21.30 -24.86
N GLU A 895 -0.86 20.10 -24.34
CA GLU A 895 -1.84 19.02 -24.39
C GLU A 895 -3.08 19.32 -23.50
N LEU A 896 -2.89 19.89 -22.31
CA LEU A 896 -4.01 20.32 -21.46
C LEU A 896 -4.83 21.44 -22.12
N GLN A 897 -4.18 22.38 -22.82
CA GLN A 897 -4.88 23.43 -23.58
C GLN A 897 -5.67 22.86 -24.76
N LYS A 898 -5.16 21.82 -25.43
CA LYS A 898 -5.91 21.11 -26.49
C LYS A 898 -7.17 20.44 -25.93
N LEU A 899 -7.10 19.83 -24.73
CA LEU A 899 -8.28 19.29 -24.07
C LEU A 899 -9.34 20.35 -23.77
N ALA A 900 -8.94 21.59 -23.48
CA ALA A 900 -9.88 22.70 -23.31
C ALA A 900 -10.55 23.13 -24.61
N GLY A 901 -9.88 22.95 -25.75
CA GLY A 901 -10.37 23.38 -27.08
C GLY A 901 -11.33 22.40 -27.77
N SER A 902 -11.40 21.15 -27.33
CA SER A 902 -12.12 20.08 -28.05
C SER A 902 -13.08 19.28 -27.15
N ILE A 903 -14.05 18.65 -27.78
CA ILE A 903 -14.84 17.60 -27.11
C ILE A 903 -14.03 16.31 -27.17
N PRO A 904 -13.87 15.55 -26.06
CA PRO A 904 -13.17 14.28 -26.09
C PRO A 904 -13.85 13.31 -27.08
N ASP A 905 -13.06 12.51 -27.77
CA ASP A 905 -13.60 11.45 -28.62
C ASP A 905 -14.32 10.37 -27.77
N ASP A 906 -15.02 9.43 -28.42
CA ASP A 906 -15.80 8.42 -27.70
C ASP A 906 -14.89 7.51 -26.88
N ASN A 907 -13.73 7.18 -27.37
CA ASN A 907 -12.82 6.24 -26.72
C ASN A 907 -12.14 6.88 -25.49
N ASP A 908 -11.65 8.12 -25.59
CA ASP A 908 -11.09 8.87 -24.44
C ASP A 908 -12.14 9.11 -23.37
N PHE A 909 -13.35 9.45 -23.76
CA PHE A 909 -14.46 9.69 -22.85
C PHE A 909 -14.86 8.42 -22.08
N GLU A 910 -15.06 7.29 -22.78
CA GLU A 910 -15.41 6.02 -22.12
C GLU A 910 -14.25 5.48 -21.26
N THR A 911 -13.00 5.64 -21.72
CA THR A 911 -11.82 5.31 -20.91
C THR A 911 -11.79 6.12 -19.62
N GLY A 912 -11.96 7.43 -19.68
CA GLY A 912 -11.99 8.30 -18.50
C GLY A 912 -13.15 7.97 -17.55
N ARG A 913 -14.35 7.68 -18.09
CA ARG A 913 -15.52 7.27 -17.32
C ARG A 913 -15.26 5.98 -16.54
N ASN A 914 -14.85 4.94 -17.25
CA ASN A 914 -14.63 3.62 -16.67
C ASN A 914 -13.46 3.64 -15.67
N ALA A 915 -12.37 4.33 -15.99
CA ALA A 915 -11.26 4.54 -15.06
C ALA A 915 -11.70 5.23 -13.76
N SER A 916 -12.60 6.24 -13.85
CA SER A 916 -13.12 6.92 -12.65
C SER A 916 -13.97 6.00 -11.79
N ILE A 917 -14.86 5.22 -12.39
CA ILE A 917 -15.71 4.26 -11.68
C ILE A 917 -14.86 3.15 -11.05
N GLY A 918 -13.93 2.58 -11.80
CA GLY A 918 -13.09 1.49 -11.34
C GLY A 918 -12.14 1.90 -10.21
N ARG A 919 -11.45 3.04 -10.34
CA ARG A 919 -10.60 3.58 -9.27
C ARG A 919 -11.37 3.84 -7.99
N TYR A 920 -12.59 4.38 -8.10
CA TYR A 920 -13.46 4.57 -6.95
C TYR A 920 -13.81 3.23 -6.28
N ALA A 921 -14.23 2.23 -7.05
CA ALA A 921 -14.56 0.90 -6.53
C ALA A 921 -13.34 0.24 -5.85
N ILE A 922 -12.16 0.31 -6.47
CA ILE A 922 -10.91 -0.23 -5.93
C ILE A 922 -10.52 0.48 -4.63
N SER A 923 -10.70 1.80 -4.53
CA SER A 923 -10.39 2.57 -3.30
C SER A 923 -11.29 2.20 -2.12
N LEU A 924 -12.44 1.59 -2.35
CA LEU A 924 -13.40 1.19 -1.31
C LEU A 924 -13.30 -0.28 -0.88
N GLN A 925 -12.27 -1.01 -1.27
CA GLN A 925 -12.14 -2.44 -0.94
C GLN A 925 -12.04 -2.69 0.57
N SER A 926 -11.23 -1.92 1.29
CA SER A 926 -11.05 -2.11 2.72
C SER A 926 -12.01 -1.25 3.56
N HIS A 927 -12.43 -1.75 4.73
CA HIS A 927 -13.30 -1.02 5.65
C HIS A 927 -12.70 0.33 6.10
N PRO A 928 -11.39 0.45 6.45
CA PRO A 928 -10.80 1.74 6.83
C PRO A 928 -10.85 2.78 5.71
N LEU A 929 -10.48 2.40 4.48
CA LEU A 929 -10.53 3.32 3.34
C LEU A 929 -11.96 3.76 3.03
N ARG A 930 -12.92 2.82 3.11
CA ARG A 930 -14.34 3.12 2.91
C ARG A 930 -14.88 4.06 4.00
N ALA A 931 -14.53 3.83 5.27
CA ALA A 931 -14.94 4.70 6.37
C ALA A 931 -14.38 6.13 6.21
N LEU A 932 -13.12 6.25 5.83
CA LEU A 932 -12.47 7.54 5.61
C LEU A 932 -13.09 8.28 4.41
N GLU A 933 -13.28 7.60 3.27
CA GLU A 933 -13.84 8.21 2.06
C GLU A 933 -15.29 8.68 2.27
N TYR A 934 -16.09 7.87 2.95
CA TYR A 934 -17.47 8.24 3.25
C TYR A 934 -17.54 9.43 4.22
N ALA A 935 -16.72 9.44 5.27
CA ALA A 935 -16.65 10.56 6.20
C ALA A 935 -16.19 11.84 5.49
N ARG A 936 -15.17 11.75 4.63
CA ARG A 936 -14.68 12.85 3.78
C ARG A 936 -15.80 13.40 2.90
N ALA A 937 -16.51 12.53 2.19
CA ALA A 937 -17.58 12.93 1.30
C ALA A 937 -18.71 13.70 2.04
N ILE A 938 -19.07 13.25 3.25
CA ILE A 938 -20.06 13.91 4.10
C ILE A 938 -19.57 15.29 4.57
N ILE A 939 -18.28 15.41 4.94
CA ILE A 939 -17.67 16.71 5.30
C ILE A 939 -17.72 17.68 4.10
N PHE A 940 -17.56 17.17 2.90
CA PHE A 940 -17.65 17.94 1.66
C PHE A 940 -19.11 18.22 1.22
N GLY A 941 -20.11 17.89 2.07
CA GLY A 941 -21.51 18.24 1.88
C GLY A 941 -22.35 17.23 1.10
N ARG A 942 -21.79 16.05 0.77
CA ARG A 942 -22.57 14.98 0.11
C ARG A 942 -23.54 14.33 1.10
N LYS A 943 -24.70 13.92 0.61
CA LYS A 943 -25.59 13.04 1.37
C LYS A 943 -25.09 11.60 1.34
N PRO A 944 -25.42 10.78 2.36
CA PRO A 944 -25.04 9.37 2.37
C PRO A 944 -25.43 8.60 1.09
N SER A 945 -26.64 8.82 0.60
CA SER A 945 -27.15 8.21 -0.64
C SER A 945 -26.38 8.65 -1.91
N GLU A 946 -25.84 9.87 -1.93
CA GLU A 946 -25.05 10.38 -3.04
C GLU A 946 -23.65 9.76 -3.07
N VAL A 947 -23.10 9.42 -1.90
CA VAL A 947 -21.79 8.74 -1.79
C VAL A 947 -21.88 7.35 -2.41
N GLU A 948 -22.90 6.59 -2.07
CA GLU A 948 -23.12 5.25 -2.63
C GLU A 948 -23.49 5.28 -4.13
N ALA A 949 -24.18 6.32 -4.58
CA ALA A 949 -24.60 6.51 -5.98
C ALA A 949 -23.51 7.14 -6.87
N GLN A 950 -22.30 7.39 -6.36
CA GLN A 950 -21.22 8.04 -7.16
C GLN A 950 -20.97 7.36 -8.51
N PRO A 951 -20.89 6.03 -8.62
CA PRO A 951 -20.71 5.38 -9.93
C PRO A 951 -21.82 5.72 -10.93
N ASP A 952 -23.08 5.80 -10.50
CA ASP A 952 -24.21 6.16 -11.37
C ASP A 952 -24.18 7.63 -11.75
N ALA A 953 -23.77 8.50 -10.82
CA ALA A 953 -23.56 9.90 -11.11
C ALA A 953 -22.46 10.10 -12.18
N ILE A 954 -21.34 9.38 -12.08
CA ILE A 954 -20.27 9.39 -13.09
C ILE A 954 -20.80 8.88 -14.45
N ARG A 955 -21.63 7.82 -14.46
CA ARG A 955 -22.26 7.33 -15.70
C ARG A 955 -23.15 8.38 -16.37
N SER A 956 -23.75 9.29 -15.61
CA SER A 956 -24.63 10.35 -16.12
C SER A 956 -23.89 11.54 -16.77
N ILE A 957 -22.57 11.68 -16.53
CA ILE A 957 -21.75 12.75 -17.10
C ILE A 957 -21.72 12.66 -18.62
N ARG A 958 -21.83 13.80 -19.30
CA ARG A 958 -21.80 13.92 -20.76
C ARG A 958 -20.50 14.56 -21.22
N LYS A 959 -20.10 14.31 -22.46
CA LYS A 959 -18.93 14.94 -23.11
C LYS A 959 -18.96 16.47 -23.05
N THR A 960 -20.13 17.06 -23.15
CA THR A 960 -20.34 18.52 -23.02
C THR A 960 -20.02 19.03 -21.63
N ASP A 961 -20.22 18.22 -20.59
CA ASP A 961 -19.88 18.59 -19.22
C ASP A 961 -18.35 18.60 -19.03
N ILE A 962 -17.66 17.60 -19.61
CA ILE A 962 -16.18 17.57 -19.63
C ILE A 962 -15.61 18.78 -20.36
N LYS A 963 -16.13 19.09 -21.57
CA LYS A 963 -15.68 20.24 -22.33
C LYS A 963 -15.88 21.55 -21.55
N ARG A 964 -17.04 21.76 -20.99
CA ARG A 964 -17.38 22.96 -20.20
C ARG A 964 -16.40 23.11 -19.02
N MET A 965 -16.12 22.04 -18.30
CA MET A 965 -15.19 22.07 -17.16
C MET A 965 -13.75 22.29 -17.62
N ALA A 966 -13.31 21.65 -18.69
CA ALA A 966 -11.99 21.87 -19.27
C ALA A 966 -11.79 23.33 -19.72
N GLU A 967 -12.79 23.91 -20.42
CA GLU A 967 -12.74 25.33 -20.83
C GLU A 967 -12.67 26.27 -19.62
N SER A 968 -13.45 26.01 -18.58
CA SER A 968 -13.49 26.89 -17.39
C SER A 968 -12.18 26.92 -16.61
N ILE A 969 -11.38 25.84 -16.65
CA ILE A 969 -10.20 25.68 -15.81
C ILE A 969 -8.91 25.81 -16.63
N LEU A 970 -8.83 25.19 -17.82
CA LEU A 970 -7.59 25.08 -18.57
C LEU A 970 -7.36 26.22 -19.56
N LYS A 971 -8.42 26.91 -20.04
CA LYS A 971 -8.30 27.88 -21.13
C LYS A 971 -7.56 29.18 -20.75
N SER A 972 -7.73 29.64 -19.51
CA SER A 972 -7.13 30.90 -19.01
C SER A 972 -6.15 30.65 -17.85
N ALA A 973 -5.69 29.42 -17.69
CA ALA A 973 -4.94 28.99 -16.54
C ALA A 973 -3.53 29.56 -16.51
N GLN A 974 -3.20 30.21 -15.40
CA GLN A 974 -1.80 30.45 -15.03
C GLN A 974 -1.35 29.35 -14.08
N PRO A 975 -0.53 28.41 -14.54
CA PRO A 975 -0.07 27.32 -13.69
C PRO A 975 0.89 27.85 -12.63
N GLY A 976 0.76 27.36 -11.39
CA GLY A 976 1.81 27.43 -10.38
C GLY A 976 2.70 26.21 -10.51
N ARG A 977 3.98 26.34 -10.29
CA ARG A 977 4.94 25.25 -10.42
C ARG A 977 5.88 25.19 -9.23
N GLY A 978 6.06 23.98 -8.70
CA GLY A 978 7.13 23.63 -7.79
C GLY A 978 8.13 22.70 -8.47
N VAL A 979 9.41 22.96 -8.30
CA VAL A 979 10.50 22.22 -8.94
C VAL A 979 11.60 21.94 -7.95
N VAL A 980 12.03 20.70 -7.86
CA VAL A 980 13.28 20.29 -7.23
C VAL A 980 14.20 19.82 -8.35
N ARG A 981 15.37 20.45 -8.49
CA ARG A 981 16.31 20.13 -9.56
C ARG A 981 17.74 19.95 -9.07
N PRO A 982 18.63 19.29 -9.83
CA PRO A 982 20.04 19.20 -9.51
C PRO A 982 20.69 20.57 -9.33
N GLN A 983 21.65 20.64 -8.40
CA GLN A 983 22.60 21.75 -8.33
C GLN A 983 23.47 21.71 -9.61
N LYS A 984 23.70 22.90 -10.20
CA LYS A 984 24.56 23.03 -11.37
C LYS A 984 26.03 22.82 -10.99
#